data_6e6b45f35eaf06aa47d3f9c626647968
#
_entry.id   6e6b45f35eaf06aa47d3f9c626647968
#
_cell.length_a   1.000
_cell.length_b   1.000
_cell.length_c   1.000
_cell.angle_alpha   90.00
_cell.angle_beta   90.00
_cell.angle_gamma   90.00
#
_symmetry.space_group_name_H-M   'P 1'
#
loop_
_entity.id
_entity.type
_entity.pdbx_description
1 polymer ?
#
loop_
_entity_poly.entity_id
_entity_poly.type
_entity_poly.pdbx_seq_one_letter_code
_entity_poly.pdbx_strand_id
1 'polypeptide(L)'
;MTVRPLSLFIHFSDAQGTFMLPQRFCASMNPLTHSKLLLATCAALALCPAPLSAETSEGEALDETGAASTEANTRRTFVPEDFARFAPRSALDMARQIPGFSIREGGGDRGLGQADTNVIINGRRISGKSNGPVAALQRIPTEEVVQLVLVDGASLDIGGLTGQVLNVITASGGGISGQFRYAPQFRSFGTPARLYEGRVAIAGGGQKDEWTLELENNSGRRGDEGIERVFDGARTLIALRDEASNFNSDRIGLSGSYTRVADNENVLNLTGEVNGFIFRESEISLQDGIVGLPDSARDFRSQEDEYNFEIGADYQFDLGGGRLKLIAYHRYEDSPTVSQAITSFEDGSPVVGSRFTRDADEGETILRSEYSFGALGGDLLVAAEGVKNFLDITSALEVIDAGGDFQPVALPGATARVEEDRAEASLIYSRTLASTLQFQSSLGAEYSKISQSGPLGQTRTFYRPKGFVALDWKASPNINIAGRVERVVGQLNFFDFIASVDLNQERADVTNADLVPQQSWVFEIEAAINLGAIGTLNLRPFYEDISDIVDQIPIEGGGQAPGNLPSAESYGIAGDLTLLSEGFGWRGTRLDFRASVRDSSIVDPLLGTTRRLSGNDILDVGMDLRHDFQGTSWAIGTSASYEDNARNVRLDEIALRTESFPGFVSAFIENKDVAGLTIRANVANIADRDNRFDRTVFVDRRAGVIDFIEDRDREFGTIFTLEIEGSF
;
A
#
# COMPACT_ATOMS: atom_id res chain seq x y z
N MET A 1 -42.37 26.16 -12.46
CA MET A 1 -41.11 25.84 -11.76
C MET A 1 -40.39 24.82 -12.63
N THR A 2 -39.32 25.23 -13.25
CA THR A 2 -38.63 24.46 -14.26
C THR A 2 -37.65 23.54 -13.54
N VAL A 3 -37.93 22.25 -13.55
CA VAL A 3 -37.01 21.22 -13.09
C VAL A 3 -35.80 21.28 -14.04
N ARG A 4 -34.64 21.65 -13.54
CA ARG A 4 -33.38 21.52 -14.24
C ARG A 4 -32.94 20.05 -14.13
N PRO A 5 -32.69 19.35 -15.24
CA PRO A 5 -32.03 18.06 -15.17
C PRO A 5 -30.61 18.30 -14.59
N LEU A 6 -30.16 17.40 -13.75
CA LEU A 6 -28.74 17.29 -13.34
C LEU A 6 -27.93 16.97 -14.61
N SER A 7 -27.64 17.99 -15.38
CA SER A 7 -26.74 17.88 -16.52
C SER A 7 -25.37 18.30 -16.05
N LEU A 8 -24.41 17.41 -16.24
CA LEU A 8 -22.98 17.66 -16.15
C LEU A 8 -22.64 18.77 -17.16
N PHE A 9 -22.83 20.04 -16.78
CA PHE A 9 -22.46 21.19 -17.62
C PHE A 9 -21.01 21.56 -17.34
N ILE A 10 -20.13 21.07 -18.21
CA ILE A 10 -18.83 21.71 -18.41
C ILE A 10 -19.13 23.05 -19.11
N HIS A 11 -19.24 24.11 -18.32
CA HIS A 11 -19.43 25.47 -18.85
C HIS A 11 -18.07 26.00 -19.29
N PHE A 12 -17.83 26.03 -20.61
CA PHE A 12 -16.87 26.94 -21.20
C PHE A 12 -17.53 28.31 -21.35
N SER A 13 -17.22 29.26 -20.48
CA SER A 13 -17.65 30.67 -20.66
C SER A 13 -16.51 31.44 -21.33
N ASP A 14 -16.83 32.01 -22.49
CA ASP A 14 -16.02 33.05 -23.13
C ASP A 14 -15.84 34.27 -22.22
N ALA A 15 -14.59 34.69 -22.09
CA ALA A 15 -14.18 35.83 -21.33
C ALA A 15 -14.58 37.14 -22.04
N GLN A 16 -15.28 38.03 -21.38
CA GLN A 16 -15.02 39.48 -21.48
C GLN A 16 -15.64 40.27 -20.32
N GLY A 17 -14.78 40.92 -19.56
CA GLY A 17 -14.98 42.34 -19.18
C GLY A 17 -15.46 42.69 -17.78
N THR A 18 -14.56 43.25 -17.02
CA THR A 18 -14.62 44.52 -16.25
C THR A 18 -14.95 44.52 -14.74
N PHE A 19 -13.91 44.85 -14.00
CA PHE A 19 -13.73 45.48 -12.69
C PHE A 19 -14.98 46.04 -11.92
N MET A 20 -15.04 45.72 -10.61
CA MET A 20 -14.98 46.70 -9.50
C MET A 20 -15.01 46.04 -8.12
N LEU A 21 -14.02 46.40 -7.30
CA LEU A 21 -14.02 46.29 -5.82
C LEU A 21 -14.88 47.39 -5.23
N PRO A 22 -15.41 47.33 -3.98
CA PRO A 22 -14.57 47.55 -2.80
C PRO A 22 -14.99 46.90 -1.45
N GLN A 23 -13.95 46.65 -0.65
CA GLN A 23 -13.75 46.93 0.79
C GLN A 23 -14.75 46.55 1.89
N ARG A 24 -14.15 45.75 2.84
CA ARG A 24 -14.18 45.84 4.32
C ARG A 24 -15.46 45.62 5.11
N PHE A 25 -15.46 44.67 6.04
CA PHE A 25 -15.34 44.89 7.48
C PHE A 25 -15.16 43.57 8.28
N CYS A 26 -14.33 43.69 9.31
CA CYS A 26 -14.06 42.69 10.35
C CYS A 26 -15.26 42.33 11.20
N ALA A 27 -15.34 41.12 11.70
CA ALA A 27 -15.55 40.85 13.13
C ALA A 27 -15.21 39.39 13.48
N SER A 28 -14.35 39.28 14.47
CA SER A 28 -13.93 38.13 15.21
C SER A 28 -15.06 37.40 15.91
N MET A 29 -15.04 36.06 15.94
CA MET A 29 -15.39 35.30 17.15
C MET A 29 -14.83 33.87 17.06
N ASN A 30 -13.94 33.55 18.00
CA ASN A 30 -13.53 32.20 18.35
C ASN A 30 -14.71 31.41 18.92
N PRO A 31 -14.74 30.11 18.71
CA PRO A 31 -14.97 29.23 19.85
C PRO A 31 -13.83 28.24 20.07
N LEU A 32 -13.22 28.41 21.20
CA LEU A 32 -12.42 27.42 21.90
C LEU A 32 -13.27 26.27 22.41
N THR A 33 -12.55 25.14 22.60
CA THR A 33 -12.87 24.00 23.46
C THR A 33 -13.82 22.94 22.93
N HIS A 34 -13.17 21.83 22.49
CA HIS A 34 -13.40 20.46 22.99
C HIS A 34 -12.44 19.47 22.31
N SER A 35 -11.19 19.43 22.78
CA SER A 35 -10.24 18.36 22.45
C SER A 35 -9.11 18.32 23.48
N LYS A 36 -9.46 18.11 24.71
CA LYS A 36 -8.49 17.79 25.78
C LYS A 36 -9.13 16.79 26.72
N LEU A 37 -9.24 15.53 26.32
CA LEU A 37 -9.50 14.43 27.26
C LEU A 37 -9.26 13.04 26.67
N LEU A 38 -8.16 12.79 25.98
CA LEU A 38 -7.78 11.41 25.59
C LEU A 38 -6.27 11.16 25.50
N LEU A 39 -5.45 12.07 26.06
CA LEU A 39 -3.99 11.92 26.08
C LEU A 39 -3.42 11.65 27.49
N ALA A 40 -4.23 11.21 28.43
CA ALA A 40 -3.83 11.04 29.84
C ALA A 40 -3.83 9.58 30.35
N THR A 41 -3.90 8.57 29.50
CA THR A 41 -3.93 7.16 29.96
C THR A 41 -2.77 6.28 29.49
N CYS A 42 -1.84 6.78 28.70
CA CYS A 42 -0.65 6.00 28.27
C CYS A 42 0.67 6.38 28.97
N ALA A 43 0.66 7.24 29.98
CA ALA A 43 1.88 7.74 30.66
C ALA A 43 2.04 7.26 32.11
N ALA A 44 1.54 6.10 32.47
CA ALA A 44 1.66 5.57 33.86
C ALA A 44 2.22 4.14 33.90
N LEU A 45 3.36 3.93 33.22
CA LEU A 45 4.23 2.76 33.45
C LEU A 45 5.68 3.23 33.51
N ALA A 46 5.94 4.18 34.42
CA ALA A 46 7.28 4.58 34.76
C ALA A 46 7.77 3.81 36.02
N LEU A 47 8.68 2.88 35.77
CA LEU A 47 9.85 2.52 36.56
C LEU A 47 9.83 2.75 38.07
N CYS A 48 9.70 1.66 38.81
CA CYS A 48 10.37 1.54 40.12
C CYS A 48 11.52 0.54 39.98
N PRO A 49 12.76 0.90 40.29
CA PRO A 49 13.85 -0.06 40.46
C PRO A 49 13.87 -0.58 41.90
N ALA A 50 13.73 -1.89 42.06
CA ALA A 50 14.10 -2.55 43.34
C ALA A 50 15.41 -3.32 43.11
N PRO A 51 16.36 -3.26 44.08
CA PRO A 51 17.65 -3.95 43.95
C PRO A 51 17.50 -5.44 44.27
N LEU A 52 17.89 -6.31 43.33
CA LEU A 52 18.11 -7.73 43.63
C LEU A 52 19.58 -7.94 43.98
N SER A 53 19.76 -8.44 45.17
CA SER A 53 21.04 -8.91 45.73
C SER A 53 21.50 -10.17 45.00
N ALA A 54 22.76 -10.21 44.65
CA ALA A 54 23.44 -11.37 44.12
C ALA A 54 23.68 -12.39 45.23
N GLU A 55 23.28 -13.64 44.99
CA GLU A 55 23.88 -14.80 45.69
C GLU A 55 24.70 -15.61 44.66
N THR A 56 25.97 -15.71 45.00
CA THR A 56 26.96 -16.54 44.32
C THR A 56 26.81 -17.99 44.74
N SER A 57 26.77 -18.90 43.76
CA SER A 57 27.15 -20.29 43.98
C SER A 57 28.22 -20.69 42.99
N GLU A 58 29.39 -21.00 43.52
CA GLU A 58 30.54 -21.62 42.84
C GLU A 58 30.23 -23.07 42.44
N GLY A 59 30.73 -23.48 41.29
CA GLY A 59 30.67 -24.88 40.84
C GLY A 59 31.42 -25.08 39.54
N GLU A 60 32.71 -25.31 39.68
CA GLU A 60 33.67 -26.04 38.88
C GLU A 60 33.69 -25.99 37.34
N ALA A 61 34.86 -25.62 36.88
CA ALA A 61 35.36 -25.58 35.50
C ALA A 61 35.57 -26.98 34.92
N LEU A 62 35.28 -27.09 33.60
CA LEU A 62 36.06 -27.92 32.68
C LEU A 62 36.44 -27.10 31.46
N ASP A 63 37.73 -27.02 31.28
CA ASP A 63 38.47 -26.40 30.19
C ASP A 63 38.33 -27.21 28.89
N GLU A 64 37.97 -26.58 27.79
CA GLU A 64 38.51 -26.93 26.49
C GLU A 64 38.37 -25.73 25.51
N THR A 65 39.53 -25.36 25.04
CA THR A 65 39.89 -24.37 24.04
C THR A 65 39.11 -24.47 22.73
N GLY A 66 38.46 -23.41 22.37
CA GLY A 66 37.98 -23.16 21.03
C GLY A 66 37.67 -21.67 20.90
N ALA A 67 38.55 -20.93 20.21
CA ALA A 67 38.33 -19.53 19.87
C ALA A 67 37.08 -19.42 19.00
N ALA A 68 35.93 -19.19 19.62
CA ALA A 68 34.72 -18.75 18.94
C ALA A 68 34.71 -17.22 18.94
N SER A 69 34.74 -16.70 17.75
CA SER A 69 34.72 -15.30 17.38
C SER A 69 33.62 -14.50 18.09
N THR A 70 33.98 -13.30 18.53
CA THR A 70 33.14 -12.29 19.20
C THR A 70 32.06 -11.64 18.29
N GLU A 71 31.67 -12.33 17.20
CA GLU A 71 30.67 -11.84 16.23
C GLU A 71 29.21 -12.28 16.53
N ALA A 72 28.98 -13.04 17.59
CA ALA A 72 27.72 -13.76 17.81
C ALA A 72 26.55 -12.95 18.38
N ASN A 73 26.60 -11.61 18.50
CA ASN A 73 25.62 -10.90 19.31
C ASN A 73 24.74 -9.88 18.58
N THR A 74 24.74 -9.85 17.23
CA THR A 74 23.90 -8.95 16.41
C THR A 74 22.92 -9.69 15.51
N ARG A 75 23.00 -11.00 15.46
CA ARG A 75 22.28 -11.84 14.51
C ARG A 75 21.30 -12.74 15.25
N ARG A 76 19.99 -12.56 15.03
CA ARG A 76 18.98 -13.50 15.52
C ARG A 76 18.72 -14.54 14.42
N THR A 77 18.97 -15.80 14.73
CA THR A 77 18.74 -16.91 13.80
C THR A 77 17.56 -17.74 14.29
N PHE A 78 16.66 -18.05 13.38
CA PHE A 78 15.49 -18.89 13.60
C PHE A 78 15.60 -20.10 12.65
N VAL A 79 15.22 -21.26 13.14
CA VAL A 79 15.12 -22.49 12.34
C VAL A 79 13.65 -22.88 12.16
N PRO A 80 13.29 -23.68 11.16
CA PRO A 80 11.89 -24.07 10.92
C PRO A 80 11.18 -24.64 12.15
N GLU A 81 11.91 -25.33 13.03
CA GLU A 81 11.38 -25.92 14.26
C GLU A 81 10.86 -24.87 15.24
N ASP A 82 11.39 -23.64 15.23
CA ASP A 82 10.93 -22.54 16.07
C ASP A 82 9.49 -22.11 15.71
N PHE A 83 9.10 -22.39 14.48
CA PHE A 83 7.79 -22.05 13.92
C PHE A 83 6.81 -23.24 13.86
N ALA A 84 7.24 -24.43 14.27
CA ALA A 84 6.42 -25.67 14.18
C ALA A 84 5.02 -25.51 14.80
N ARG A 85 4.92 -24.72 15.87
CA ARG A 85 3.61 -24.43 16.52
C ARG A 85 2.59 -23.72 15.63
N PHE A 86 3.06 -23.01 14.61
CA PHE A 86 2.22 -22.27 13.67
C PHE A 86 1.88 -23.08 12.41
N ALA A 87 2.49 -24.27 12.25
CA ALA A 87 2.36 -25.14 11.08
C ALA A 87 2.59 -24.40 9.75
N PRO A 88 3.72 -23.66 9.58
CA PRO A 88 3.98 -22.88 8.39
C PRO A 88 4.05 -23.79 7.15
N ARG A 89 3.58 -23.28 6.01
CA ARG A 89 3.67 -23.98 4.72
C ARG A 89 4.68 -23.31 3.79
N SER A 90 5.01 -22.04 4.07
CA SER A 90 5.95 -21.25 3.28
C SER A 90 6.95 -20.49 4.15
N ALA A 91 8.00 -19.98 3.51
CA ALA A 91 8.93 -19.04 4.14
C ALA A 91 8.20 -17.74 4.58
N LEU A 92 7.16 -17.33 3.87
CA LEU A 92 6.33 -16.19 4.24
C LEU A 92 5.63 -16.41 5.58
N ASP A 93 5.05 -17.60 5.78
CA ASP A 93 4.37 -17.92 7.04
C ASP A 93 5.32 -17.86 8.23
N MET A 94 6.57 -18.32 8.03
CA MET A 94 7.62 -18.21 9.06
C MET A 94 8.02 -16.74 9.28
N ALA A 95 8.28 -15.99 8.22
CA ALA A 95 8.72 -14.60 8.30
C ALA A 95 7.73 -13.72 9.07
N ARG A 96 6.43 -13.92 8.86
CA ARG A 96 5.34 -13.24 9.58
C ARG A 96 5.29 -13.58 11.09
N GLN A 97 5.92 -14.67 11.49
CA GLN A 97 5.97 -15.08 12.90
C GLN A 97 7.21 -14.58 13.64
N ILE A 98 8.16 -13.92 12.97
CA ILE A 98 9.36 -13.37 13.61
C ILE A 98 8.97 -12.19 14.49
N PRO A 99 9.20 -12.25 15.81
CA PRO A 99 8.81 -11.19 16.73
C PRO A 99 9.54 -9.86 16.43
N GLY A 100 8.78 -8.77 16.25
CA GLY A 100 9.29 -7.43 15.99
C GLY A 100 9.88 -7.23 14.59
N PHE A 101 9.57 -8.10 13.66
CA PHE A 101 9.90 -7.93 12.26
C PHE A 101 8.62 -7.79 11.43
N SER A 102 8.56 -6.79 10.58
CA SER A 102 7.53 -6.62 9.57
C SER A 102 8.19 -6.56 8.19
N ILE A 103 7.60 -7.27 7.22
CA ILE A 103 8.08 -7.25 5.84
C ILE A 103 7.71 -5.90 5.23
N ARG A 104 8.71 -5.20 4.67
CA ARG A 104 8.49 -4.02 3.84
C ARG A 104 8.52 -4.45 2.38
N GLU A 105 7.44 -4.19 1.69
CA GLU A 105 7.37 -4.31 0.23
C GLU A 105 7.84 -2.98 -0.37
N GLY A 106 8.62 -3.03 -1.43
CA GLY A 106 9.00 -1.83 -2.16
C GLY A 106 7.78 -1.10 -2.70
N GLY A 107 7.81 0.22 -2.74
CA GLY A 107 6.74 1.01 -3.33
C GLY A 107 6.48 0.63 -4.80
N GLY A 108 5.21 0.70 -5.23
CA GLY A 108 4.81 0.46 -6.62
C GLY A 108 5.27 1.52 -7.62
N ASP A 109 6.25 2.36 -7.24
CA ASP A 109 6.80 3.44 -8.07
C ASP A 109 7.46 2.90 -9.34
N ARG A 110 7.41 3.69 -10.40
CA ARG A 110 8.08 3.36 -11.66
C ARG A 110 9.60 3.34 -11.49
N GLY A 111 10.26 2.35 -12.08
CA GLY A 111 11.68 2.07 -11.89
C GLY A 111 11.94 1.02 -10.80
N LEU A 112 13.17 0.52 -10.70
CA LEU A 112 13.56 -0.44 -9.66
C LEU A 112 13.89 0.24 -8.33
N GLY A 113 13.75 1.55 -8.24
CA GLY A 113 13.83 2.35 -7.05
C GLY A 113 15.09 2.17 -6.19
N GLN A 114 15.18 2.93 -5.11
CA GLN A 114 16.03 2.57 -3.99
C GLN A 114 15.29 1.50 -3.19
N ALA A 115 15.97 0.39 -2.88
CA ALA A 115 15.31 -0.78 -2.31
C ALA A 115 14.77 -0.48 -0.90
N ASP A 116 13.48 -0.27 -0.82
CA ASP A 116 12.76 -0.17 0.45
C ASP A 116 12.44 -1.54 1.05
N THR A 117 12.72 -2.63 0.29
CA THR A 117 12.49 -3.99 0.78
C THR A 117 13.52 -4.38 1.82
N ASN A 118 13.07 -5.05 2.88
CA ASN A 118 13.91 -5.53 3.98
C ASN A 118 14.03 -7.06 4.04
N VAL A 119 13.88 -7.73 2.90
CA VAL A 119 14.03 -9.18 2.78
C VAL A 119 15.03 -9.49 1.67
N ILE A 120 15.91 -10.44 1.95
CA ILE A 120 16.86 -11.03 1.00
C ILE A 120 16.78 -12.55 1.07
N ILE A 121 17.11 -13.21 -0.03
CA ILE A 121 17.15 -14.68 -0.11
C ILE A 121 18.56 -15.11 -0.48
N ASN A 122 19.15 -16.02 0.31
CA ASN A 122 20.52 -16.50 0.14
C ASN A 122 21.54 -15.35 0.01
N GLY A 123 21.37 -14.29 0.81
CA GLY A 123 22.23 -13.11 0.79
C GLY A 123 22.06 -12.21 -0.42
N ARG A 124 20.95 -12.32 -1.18
CA ARG A 124 20.71 -11.55 -2.40
C ARG A 124 19.39 -10.82 -2.36
N ARG A 125 19.35 -9.62 -2.94
CA ARG A 125 18.10 -8.90 -3.15
C ARG A 125 17.22 -9.60 -4.16
N ILE A 126 15.94 -9.62 -3.87
CA ILE A 126 14.89 -10.01 -4.80
C ILE A 126 14.81 -8.93 -5.89
N SER A 127 14.92 -9.34 -7.15
CA SER A 127 14.86 -8.45 -8.32
C SER A 127 13.51 -8.62 -9.02
N GLY A 128 12.78 -7.53 -9.20
CA GLY A 128 11.46 -7.51 -9.85
C GLY A 128 10.43 -6.73 -9.04
N LYS A 129 9.42 -6.18 -9.70
CA LYS A 129 8.36 -5.37 -9.06
C LYS A 129 7.23 -6.22 -8.52
N SER A 130 6.64 -7.09 -9.34
CA SER A 130 5.61 -8.05 -8.91
C SER A 130 6.19 -9.24 -8.15
N ASN A 131 7.46 -9.55 -8.37
CA ASN A 131 8.17 -10.57 -7.60
C ASN A 131 8.77 -9.97 -6.30
N GLY A 132 7.96 -9.21 -5.57
CA GLY A 132 8.34 -8.62 -4.28
C GLY A 132 8.60 -9.67 -3.18
N PRO A 133 9.06 -9.22 -2.00
CA PRO A 133 9.39 -10.11 -0.88
C PRO A 133 8.27 -11.07 -0.50
N VAL A 134 7.04 -10.58 -0.42
CA VAL A 134 5.89 -11.41 -0.04
C VAL A 134 5.66 -12.51 -1.07
N ALA A 135 5.59 -12.17 -2.36
CA ALA A 135 5.38 -13.15 -3.43
C ALA A 135 6.53 -14.16 -3.51
N ALA A 136 7.79 -13.71 -3.37
CA ALA A 136 8.95 -14.61 -3.40
C ALA A 136 8.95 -15.58 -2.22
N LEU A 137 8.72 -15.11 -0.99
CA LEU A 137 8.67 -15.95 0.21
C LEU A 137 7.48 -16.91 0.20
N GLN A 138 6.36 -16.49 -0.40
CA GLN A 138 5.15 -17.31 -0.52
C GLN A 138 5.38 -18.56 -1.36
N ARG A 139 6.24 -18.47 -2.39
CA ARG A 139 6.57 -19.60 -3.27
C ARG A 139 7.61 -20.58 -2.72
N ILE A 140 8.30 -20.23 -1.64
CA ILE A 140 9.32 -21.09 -1.02
C ILE A 140 8.63 -21.99 0.02
N PRO A 141 8.54 -23.32 -0.20
CA PRO A 141 7.99 -24.25 0.79
C PRO A 141 8.84 -24.29 2.06
N THR A 142 8.18 -24.57 3.19
CA THR A 142 8.83 -24.70 4.51
C THR A 142 10.02 -25.67 4.49
N GLU A 143 9.90 -26.77 3.75
CA GLU A 143 10.90 -27.85 3.66
C GLU A 143 12.20 -27.38 2.99
N GLU A 144 12.17 -26.32 2.20
CA GLU A 144 13.36 -25.75 1.56
C GLU A 144 14.05 -24.68 2.43
N VAL A 145 13.40 -24.22 3.50
CA VAL A 145 13.97 -23.21 4.41
C VAL A 145 14.95 -23.90 5.38
N VAL A 146 16.21 -23.47 5.36
CA VAL A 146 17.22 -23.91 6.33
C VAL A 146 17.17 -23.07 7.59
N GLN A 147 17.13 -21.76 7.43
CA GLN A 147 17.07 -20.80 8.53
C GLN A 147 16.63 -19.42 8.04
N LEU A 148 16.08 -18.65 8.96
CA LEU A 148 15.76 -17.24 8.80
C LEU A 148 16.68 -16.45 9.71
N VAL A 149 17.40 -15.48 9.13
CA VAL A 149 18.40 -14.72 9.88
C VAL A 149 18.05 -13.25 9.84
N LEU A 150 17.69 -12.72 10.99
CA LEU A 150 17.43 -11.29 11.17
C LEU A 150 18.76 -10.60 11.45
N VAL A 151 19.13 -9.68 10.57
CA VAL A 151 20.39 -8.93 10.60
C VAL A 151 20.12 -7.44 10.48
N ASP A 152 21.11 -6.66 10.84
CA ASP A 152 21.15 -5.24 10.52
C ASP A 152 21.53 -5.06 9.04
N GLY A 153 20.71 -4.35 8.28
CA GLY A 153 20.91 -4.12 6.85
C GLY A 153 22.22 -3.42 6.53
N ALA A 154 22.63 -2.50 7.37
CA ALA A 154 23.90 -1.81 7.21
C ALA A 154 25.13 -2.70 7.44
N SER A 155 24.96 -3.90 8.06
CA SER A 155 26.01 -4.91 8.23
C SER A 155 26.22 -5.80 7.01
N LEU A 156 25.35 -5.69 6.02
CA LEU A 156 25.41 -6.47 4.80
C LEU A 156 26.20 -5.71 3.73
N ASP A 157 27.00 -6.41 2.93
CA ASP A 157 27.69 -5.87 1.76
C ASP A 157 26.71 -5.56 0.60
N ILE A 158 25.50 -5.15 0.95
CA ILE A 158 24.41 -4.84 0.03
C ILE A 158 24.01 -3.38 0.25
N GLY A 159 24.47 -2.50 -0.61
CA GLY A 159 24.19 -1.07 -0.50
C GLY A 159 22.70 -0.73 -0.47
N GLY A 160 22.29 0.23 0.38
CA GLY A 160 20.93 0.74 0.48
C GLY A 160 19.99 -0.03 1.42
N LEU A 161 20.42 -1.15 2.03
CA LEU A 161 19.67 -1.83 3.09
C LEU A 161 19.99 -1.16 4.43
N THR A 162 18.96 -0.73 5.16
CA THR A 162 19.09 -0.11 6.49
C THR A 162 18.03 -0.69 7.43
N GLY A 163 18.28 -0.62 8.73
CA GLY A 163 17.40 -1.20 9.75
C GLY A 163 17.39 -2.72 9.72
N GLN A 164 16.31 -3.33 10.22
CA GLN A 164 16.20 -4.79 10.29
C GLN A 164 15.95 -5.40 8.91
N VAL A 165 16.79 -6.38 8.52
CA VAL A 165 16.70 -7.13 7.27
C VAL A 165 16.61 -8.62 7.57
N LEU A 166 15.67 -9.31 6.94
CA LEU A 166 15.51 -10.75 7.01
C LEU A 166 16.26 -11.42 5.83
N ASN A 167 17.23 -12.27 6.15
CA ASN A 167 17.86 -13.16 5.18
C ASN A 167 17.30 -14.57 5.31
N VAL A 168 16.55 -15.01 4.31
CA VAL A 168 16.02 -16.37 4.23
C VAL A 168 17.07 -17.25 3.52
N ILE A 169 17.55 -18.25 4.21
CA ILE A 169 18.52 -19.23 3.67
C ILE A 169 17.74 -20.47 3.27
N THR A 170 17.84 -20.82 1.99
CA THR A 170 17.22 -22.01 1.42
C THR A 170 18.29 -23.05 1.07
N ALA A 171 17.90 -24.33 1.07
CA ALA A 171 18.69 -25.40 0.52
C ALA A 171 17.86 -26.14 -0.52
N SER A 172 18.35 -26.20 -1.75
CA SER A 172 17.75 -27.06 -2.77
C SER A 172 17.97 -28.52 -2.40
N GLY A 173 16.92 -29.20 -1.96
CA GLY A 173 16.95 -30.61 -1.55
C GLY A 173 17.04 -31.60 -2.68
N GLY A 174 17.13 -31.16 -3.95
CA GLY A 174 17.21 -32.04 -5.13
C GLY A 174 15.90 -32.76 -5.46
N GLY A 175 14.79 -32.39 -4.81
CA GLY A 175 13.46 -32.92 -5.05
C GLY A 175 12.51 -31.85 -5.63
N ILE A 176 11.24 -32.21 -5.78
CA ILE A 176 10.14 -31.30 -6.04
C ILE A 176 9.30 -31.27 -4.77
N SER A 177 9.03 -30.08 -4.26
CA SER A 177 8.11 -29.81 -3.16
C SER A 177 6.98 -28.92 -3.63
N GLY A 178 5.84 -28.98 -2.95
CA GLY A 178 4.71 -28.17 -3.32
C GLY A 178 3.83 -27.83 -2.14
N GLN A 179 3.05 -26.78 -2.31
CA GLN A 179 2.06 -26.34 -1.34
C GLN A 179 0.82 -25.84 -2.05
N PHE A 180 -0.31 -25.90 -1.38
CA PHE A 180 -1.56 -25.33 -1.86
C PHE A 180 -2.33 -24.66 -0.74
N ARG A 181 -3.15 -23.69 -1.13
CA ARG A 181 -4.15 -23.03 -0.29
C ARG A 181 -5.45 -22.93 -1.07
N TYR A 182 -6.58 -23.22 -0.41
CA TYR A 182 -7.92 -23.02 -0.93
C TYR A 182 -8.77 -22.33 0.12
N ALA A 183 -9.45 -21.22 -0.24
CA ALA A 183 -10.12 -20.35 0.74
C ALA A 183 -11.52 -19.90 0.29
N PRO A 184 -12.51 -20.81 0.22
CA PRO A 184 -13.88 -20.42 -0.07
C PRO A 184 -14.43 -19.48 0.99
N GLN A 185 -15.22 -18.48 0.55
CA GLN A 185 -15.80 -17.46 1.40
C GLN A 185 -17.28 -17.28 1.12
N PHE A 186 -18.03 -17.04 2.18
CA PHE A 186 -19.46 -16.76 2.16
C PHE A 186 -19.74 -15.48 2.95
N ARG A 187 -20.72 -14.69 2.51
CA ARG A 187 -21.13 -13.46 3.19
C ARG A 187 -22.61 -13.52 3.52
N SER A 188 -23.04 -12.80 4.56
CA SER A 188 -24.46 -12.73 4.97
C SER A 188 -25.31 -11.89 4.02
N PHE A 189 -24.72 -10.92 3.30
CA PHE A 189 -25.40 -10.14 2.28
C PHE A 189 -25.38 -10.82 0.90
N GLY A 190 -26.25 -10.40 -0.02
CA GLY A 190 -26.53 -10.95 -1.34
C GLY A 190 -25.36 -10.98 -2.34
N THR A 191 -24.17 -11.20 -1.82
CA THR A 191 -22.92 -11.33 -2.58
C THR A 191 -22.72 -12.77 -3.01
N PRO A 192 -22.32 -13.07 -4.26
CA PRO A 192 -21.97 -14.42 -4.67
C PRO A 192 -20.90 -15.04 -3.77
N ALA A 193 -21.02 -16.35 -3.52
CA ALA A 193 -19.98 -17.08 -2.79
C ALA A 193 -18.64 -17.02 -3.56
N ARG A 194 -17.57 -16.74 -2.86
CA ARG A 194 -16.21 -16.78 -3.39
C ARG A 194 -15.67 -18.20 -3.31
N LEU A 195 -15.74 -18.95 -4.42
CA LEU A 195 -15.39 -20.37 -4.45
C LEU A 195 -14.07 -20.66 -5.18
N TYR A 196 -13.46 -19.65 -5.81
CA TYR A 196 -12.29 -19.84 -6.70
C TYR A 196 -11.00 -19.26 -6.13
N GLU A 197 -11.04 -18.73 -4.92
CA GLU A 197 -9.83 -18.25 -4.23
C GLU A 197 -8.92 -19.43 -3.89
N GLY A 198 -7.69 -19.38 -4.36
CA GLY A 198 -6.69 -20.38 -4.03
C GLY A 198 -5.42 -20.26 -4.84
N ARG A 199 -4.41 -21.01 -4.40
CA ARG A 199 -3.11 -21.07 -5.06
C ARG A 199 -2.52 -22.48 -4.95
N VAL A 200 -1.63 -22.78 -5.90
CA VAL A 200 -0.75 -23.93 -5.89
C VAL A 200 0.63 -23.46 -6.29
N ALA A 201 1.61 -23.66 -5.43
CA ALA A 201 3.02 -23.38 -5.72
C ALA A 201 3.82 -24.67 -5.68
N ILE A 202 4.76 -24.80 -6.62
CA ILE A 202 5.73 -25.87 -6.68
C ILE A 202 7.14 -25.29 -6.78
N ALA A 203 8.07 -25.90 -6.11
CA ALA A 203 9.48 -25.54 -6.12
C ALA A 203 10.34 -26.77 -6.36
N GLY A 204 11.51 -26.57 -6.91
CA GLY A 204 12.44 -27.65 -7.12
C GLY A 204 13.81 -27.12 -7.55
N GLY A 205 14.76 -28.03 -7.66
CA GLY A 205 16.10 -27.63 -8.06
C GLY A 205 17.14 -28.69 -7.79
N GLY A 206 18.39 -28.29 -7.87
CA GLY A 206 19.56 -29.08 -7.60
C GLY A 206 20.62 -28.23 -6.89
N GLN A 207 21.87 -28.70 -6.88
CA GLN A 207 22.96 -27.97 -6.20
C GLN A 207 23.26 -26.60 -6.80
N LYS A 208 22.86 -26.34 -8.03
CA LYS A 208 23.17 -25.10 -8.78
C LYS A 208 21.97 -24.37 -9.35
N ASP A 209 20.83 -25.03 -9.35
CA ASP A 209 19.61 -24.51 -9.98
C ASP A 209 18.47 -24.57 -8.96
N GLU A 210 17.71 -23.49 -8.86
CA GLU A 210 16.47 -23.41 -8.08
C GLU A 210 15.38 -22.82 -8.99
N TRP A 211 14.16 -23.34 -8.90
CA TRP A 211 13.03 -22.81 -9.63
C TRP A 211 11.74 -22.88 -8.81
N THR A 212 10.85 -21.92 -9.04
CA THR A 212 9.50 -21.91 -8.47
C THR A 212 8.48 -21.66 -9.56
N LEU A 213 7.29 -22.22 -9.41
CA LEU A 213 6.13 -21.94 -10.26
C LEU A 213 4.89 -21.87 -9.37
N GLU A 214 4.05 -20.86 -9.59
CA GLU A 214 2.81 -20.66 -8.84
C GLU A 214 1.66 -20.35 -9.80
N LEU A 215 0.53 -21.01 -9.58
CA LEU A 215 -0.76 -20.68 -10.16
C LEU A 215 -1.66 -20.17 -9.03
N GLU A 216 -2.19 -18.98 -9.16
CA GLU A 216 -3.04 -18.34 -8.17
C GLU A 216 -4.30 -17.76 -8.81
N ASN A 217 -5.41 -17.84 -8.10
CA ASN A 217 -6.56 -16.97 -8.32
C ASN A 217 -6.84 -16.18 -7.02
N ASN A 218 -6.62 -14.87 -7.07
CA ASN A 218 -6.96 -13.95 -6.00
C ASN A 218 -8.32 -13.34 -6.29
N SER A 219 -9.34 -13.80 -5.56
CA SER A 219 -10.74 -13.42 -5.77
C SER A 219 -11.23 -12.43 -4.72
N GLY A 220 -11.89 -11.37 -5.16
CA GLY A 220 -12.61 -10.42 -4.30
C GLY A 220 -14.12 -10.55 -4.48
N ARG A 221 -14.85 -10.61 -3.38
CA ARG A 221 -16.32 -10.51 -3.37
C ARG A 221 -16.70 -9.57 -2.24
N ARG A 222 -17.40 -8.51 -2.59
CA ARG A 222 -17.87 -7.50 -1.65
C ARG A 222 -19.30 -7.10 -2.03
N GLY A 223 -20.14 -6.87 -1.05
CA GLY A 223 -21.44 -6.25 -1.20
C GLY A 223 -21.72 -5.43 0.04
N ASP A 224 -22.44 -4.35 -0.12
CA ASP A 224 -22.93 -3.53 0.97
C ASP A 224 -24.33 -3.01 0.64
N GLU A 225 -25.13 -2.79 1.68
CA GLU A 225 -26.50 -2.29 1.58
C GLU A 225 -26.70 -1.22 2.66
N GLY A 226 -27.51 -0.20 2.38
CA GLY A 226 -27.82 0.81 3.38
C GLY A 226 -28.60 1.98 2.86
N ILE A 227 -28.88 2.90 3.78
CA ILE A 227 -29.65 4.11 3.49
C ILE A 227 -28.72 5.31 3.37
N GLU A 228 -28.86 6.04 2.28
CA GLU A 228 -28.30 7.37 2.12
C GLU A 228 -29.36 8.44 2.33
N ARG A 229 -29.06 9.43 3.15
CA ARG A 229 -29.89 10.58 3.42
C ARG A 229 -29.34 11.78 2.64
N VAL A 230 -30.18 12.39 1.81
CA VAL A 230 -29.81 13.57 1.04
C VAL A 230 -30.50 14.80 1.64
N PHE A 231 -29.69 15.81 1.94
CA PHE A 231 -30.16 17.08 2.52
C PHE A 231 -29.84 18.24 1.57
N ASP A 232 -30.66 19.26 1.60
CA ASP A 232 -30.35 20.57 0.98
C ASP A 232 -29.29 21.35 1.76
N GLY A 233 -28.87 22.51 1.24
CA GLY A 233 -27.89 23.39 1.89
C GLY A 233 -28.34 23.95 3.24
N ALA A 234 -29.64 23.90 3.57
CA ALA A 234 -30.21 24.27 4.87
C ALA A 234 -30.35 23.07 5.83
N ARG A 235 -29.83 21.88 5.43
CA ARG A 235 -29.95 20.59 6.14
C ARG A 235 -31.42 20.10 6.28
N THR A 236 -32.28 20.42 5.32
CA THR A 236 -33.59 19.81 5.20
C THR A 236 -33.46 18.50 4.45
N LEU A 237 -34.01 17.42 4.97
CA LEU A 237 -34.02 16.12 4.29
C LEU A 237 -34.88 16.24 3.02
N ILE A 238 -34.29 15.99 1.84
CA ILE A 238 -34.95 16.11 0.54
C ILE A 238 -35.13 14.78 -0.18
N ALA A 239 -34.34 13.77 0.14
CA ALA A 239 -34.52 12.41 -0.35
C ALA A 239 -33.92 11.36 0.59
N LEU A 240 -34.44 10.12 0.49
CA LEU A 240 -33.85 8.91 1.02
C LEU A 240 -33.49 8.02 -0.17
N ARG A 241 -32.32 7.40 -0.15
CA ARG A 241 -31.87 6.42 -1.13
C ARG A 241 -31.63 5.09 -0.44
N ASP A 242 -32.29 4.05 -0.90
CA ASP A 242 -32.00 2.66 -0.52
C ASP A 242 -31.02 2.10 -1.54
N GLU A 243 -29.83 1.77 -1.07
CA GLU A 243 -28.69 1.44 -1.93
C GLU A 243 -28.16 0.05 -1.65
N ALA A 244 -27.88 -0.67 -2.73
CA ALA A 244 -27.22 -1.96 -2.69
C ALA A 244 -26.10 -2.02 -3.71
N SER A 245 -24.89 -2.32 -3.28
CA SER A 245 -23.73 -2.47 -4.14
C SER A 245 -23.17 -3.89 -4.15
N ASN A 246 -22.55 -4.25 -5.28
CA ASN A 246 -21.89 -5.53 -5.48
C ASN A 246 -20.58 -5.32 -6.24
N PHE A 247 -19.52 -5.92 -5.72
CA PHE A 247 -18.18 -5.84 -6.26
C PHE A 247 -17.59 -7.25 -6.36
N ASN A 248 -17.21 -7.65 -7.57
CA ASN A 248 -16.64 -8.96 -7.85
C ASN A 248 -15.35 -8.79 -8.65
N SER A 249 -14.27 -9.42 -8.19
CA SER A 249 -13.01 -9.48 -8.93
C SER A 249 -12.41 -10.87 -8.88
N ASP A 250 -11.73 -11.26 -9.94
CA ASP A 250 -10.89 -12.44 -10.03
C ASP A 250 -9.59 -12.06 -10.74
N ARG A 251 -8.44 -12.31 -10.08
CA ARG A 251 -7.12 -12.14 -10.67
C ARG A 251 -6.45 -13.51 -10.77
N ILE A 252 -6.40 -14.04 -11.98
CA ILE A 252 -5.80 -15.33 -12.28
C ILE A 252 -4.40 -15.10 -12.79
N GLY A 253 -3.40 -15.60 -12.07
CA GLY A 253 -1.98 -15.39 -12.37
C GLY A 253 -1.19 -16.70 -12.44
N LEU A 254 -0.21 -16.72 -13.34
CA LEU A 254 0.86 -17.70 -13.40
C LEU A 254 2.18 -16.96 -13.24
N SER A 255 2.93 -17.27 -12.17
CA SER A 255 4.23 -16.66 -11.91
C SER A 255 5.30 -17.71 -11.66
N GLY A 256 6.56 -17.33 -11.85
CA GLY A 256 7.68 -18.24 -11.58
C GLY A 256 9.02 -17.54 -11.54
N SER A 257 10.00 -18.26 -10.99
CA SER A 257 11.39 -17.83 -10.91
C SER A 257 12.33 -18.97 -11.23
N TYR A 258 13.50 -18.64 -11.75
CA TYR A 258 14.62 -19.56 -11.97
C TYR A 258 15.91 -18.87 -11.57
N THR A 259 16.68 -19.52 -10.69
CA THR A 259 18.00 -19.07 -10.26
C THR A 259 19.03 -20.14 -10.60
N ARG A 260 20.15 -19.73 -11.19
CA ARG A 260 21.31 -20.59 -11.44
C ARG A 260 22.57 -19.97 -10.89
N VAL A 261 23.30 -20.76 -10.09
CA VAL A 261 24.63 -20.43 -9.58
C VAL A 261 25.67 -21.27 -10.32
N ALA A 262 26.54 -20.63 -11.10
CA ALA A 262 27.59 -21.30 -11.83
C ALA A 262 28.80 -21.65 -10.94
N ASP A 263 29.73 -22.53 -11.42
CA ASP A 263 30.92 -22.94 -10.68
C ASP A 263 31.87 -21.78 -10.32
N ASN A 264 31.81 -20.68 -11.08
CA ASN A 264 32.57 -19.45 -10.86
C ASN A 264 31.80 -18.43 -10.04
N GLU A 265 30.75 -18.84 -9.30
CA GLU A 265 29.87 -18.01 -8.46
C GLU A 265 29.07 -16.94 -9.24
N ASN A 266 29.05 -16.98 -10.56
CA ASN A 266 28.14 -16.16 -11.34
C ASN A 266 26.70 -16.62 -11.11
N VAL A 267 25.78 -15.64 -11.04
CA VAL A 267 24.37 -15.91 -10.76
C VAL A 267 23.51 -15.34 -11.88
N LEU A 268 22.61 -16.17 -12.37
CA LEU A 268 21.52 -15.79 -13.26
C LEU A 268 20.21 -15.96 -12.52
N ASN A 269 19.39 -14.91 -12.47
CA ASN A 269 18.00 -14.98 -12.03
C ASN A 269 17.08 -14.59 -13.18
N LEU A 270 16.02 -15.35 -13.35
CA LEU A 270 14.92 -15.07 -14.27
C LEU A 270 13.62 -15.07 -13.49
N THR A 271 12.74 -14.12 -13.77
CA THR A 271 11.39 -14.04 -13.20
C THR A 271 10.38 -13.77 -14.31
N GLY A 272 9.19 -14.26 -14.16
CA GLY A 272 8.10 -13.99 -15.10
C GLY A 272 6.76 -14.14 -14.43
N GLU A 273 5.80 -13.32 -14.88
CA GLU A 273 4.42 -13.36 -14.45
C GLU A 273 3.51 -13.00 -15.62
N VAL A 274 2.37 -13.66 -15.69
CA VAL A 274 1.26 -13.28 -16.57
C VAL A 274 -0.01 -13.42 -15.77
N ASN A 275 -0.87 -12.40 -15.81
CA ASN A 275 -2.16 -12.47 -15.15
C ASN A 275 -3.26 -11.78 -15.96
N GLY A 276 -4.49 -12.22 -15.73
CA GLY A 276 -5.70 -11.57 -16.17
C GLY A 276 -6.51 -11.15 -14.94
N PHE A 277 -7.08 -9.95 -15.00
CA PHE A 277 -7.94 -9.41 -13.97
C PHE A 277 -9.32 -9.14 -14.55
N ILE A 278 -10.35 -9.70 -13.91
CA ILE A 278 -11.75 -9.54 -14.28
C ILE A 278 -12.44 -8.81 -13.13
N PHE A 279 -12.97 -7.64 -13.40
CA PHE A 279 -13.65 -6.81 -12.43
C PHE A 279 -15.06 -6.46 -12.86
N ARG A 280 -16.01 -6.56 -11.94
CA ARG A 280 -17.41 -6.20 -12.15
C ARG A 280 -17.95 -5.52 -10.89
N GLU A 281 -18.50 -4.33 -11.06
CA GLU A 281 -19.18 -3.58 -10.03
C GLU A 281 -20.59 -3.22 -10.48
N SER A 282 -21.53 -3.25 -9.56
CA SER A 282 -22.90 -2.77 -9.77
C SER A 282 -23.43 -2.11 -8.50
N GLU A 283 -24.21 -1.06 -8.67
CA GLU A 283 -24.94 -0.41 -7.59
C GLU A 283 -26.34 -0.04 -8.06
N ILE A 284 -27.33 -0.40 -7.27
CA ILE A 284 -28.70 0.04 -7.44
C ILE A 284 -29.02 1.00 -6.30
N SER A 285 -29.55 2.18 -6.64
CA SER A 285 -29.97 3.20 -5.69
C SER A 285 -31.43 3.55 -5.98
N LEU A 286 -32.33 3.28 -5.03
CA LEU A 286 -33.75 3.59 -5.12
C LEU A 286 -34.04 4.84 -4.29
N GLN A 287 -34.42 5.93 -4.92
CA GLN A 287 -34.64 7.21 -4.29
C GLN A 287 -36.12 7.49 -4.06
N ASP A 288 -36.48 7.73 -2.80
CA ASP A 288 -37.76 8.36 -2.38
C ASP A 288 -37.54 9.88 -2.27
N GLY A 289 -38.13 10.63 -3.19
CA GLY A 289 -38.08 12.10 -3.18
C GLY A 289 -39.05 12.68 -2.15
N ILE A 290 -38.53 13.44 -1.18
CA ILE A 290 -39.33 14.03 -0.09
C ILE A 290 -39.73 15.46 -0.42
N VAL A 291 -38.78 16.28 -0.86
CA VAL A 291 -39.02 17.72 -1.18
C VAL A 291 -38.34 18.06 -2.51
N GLY A 292 -39.17 18.26 -3.53
CA GLY A 292 -38.74 18.82 -4.82
C GLY A 292 -37.94 17.89 -5.72
N LEU A 293 -37.69 16.66 -5.30
CA LEU A 293 -37.06 15.62 -6.09
C LEU A 293 -38.08 14.52 -6.43
N PRO A 294 -38.07 13.93 -7.63
CA PRO A 294 -38.87 12.79 -7.99
C PRO A 294 -38.35 11.50 -7.40
N ASP A 295 -39.21 10.51 -7.28
CA ASP A 295 -38.82 9.13 -7.05
C ASP A 295 -38.06 8.61 -8.28
N SER A 296 -36.95 7.92 -8.04
CA SER A 296 -36.10 7.45 -9.14
C SER A 296 -35.33 6.17 -8.77
N ALA A 297 -34.88 5.48 -9.80
CA ALA A 297 -34.01 4.34 -9.69
C ALA A 297 -32.74 4.57 -10.52
N ARG A 298 -31.56 4.52 -9.89
CA ARG A 298 -30.27 4.60 -10.52
C ARG A 298 -29.61 3.21 -10.58
N ASP A 299 -29.20 2.80 -11.77
CA ASP A 299 -28.43 1.58 -12.04
C ASP A 299 -27.01 2.01 -12.49
N PHE A 300 -26.02 1.77 -11.64
CA PHE A 300 -24.60 1.95 -11.97
C PHE A 300 -23.94 0.61 -12.19
N ARG A 301 -23.10 0.52 -13.22
CA ARG A 301 -22.28 -0.65 -13.54
C ARG A 301 -20.91 -0.22 -14.01
N SER A 302 -19.88 -0.95 -13.55
CA SER A 302 -18.52 -0.81 -14.05
C SER A 302 -17.90 -2.18 -14.30
N GLN A 303 -17.13 -2.29 -15.37
CA GLN A 303 -16.40 -3.50 -15.73
C GLN A 303 -15.02 -3.15 -16.25
N GLU A 304 -14.06 -4.03 -15.92
CA GLU A 304 -12.69 -3.99 -16.41
C GLU A 304 -12.21 -5.41 -16.68
N ASP A 305 -11.60 -5.63 -17.82
CA ASP A 305 -11.01 -6.91 -18.22
C ASP A 305 -9.55 -6.63 -18.59
N GLU A 306 -8.65 -6.74 -17.59
CA GLU A 306 -7.23 -6.41 -17.71
C GLU A 306 -6.42 -7.66 -18.05
N TYR A 307 -5.38 -7.47 -18.82
CA TYR A 307 -4.32 -8.43 -19.06
C TYR A 307 -2.97 -7.77 -18.82
N ASN A 308 -2.09 -8.41 -18.04
CA ASN A 308 -0.73 -7.93 -17.88
C ASN A 308 0.31 -9.06 -17.89
N PHE A 309 1.54 -8.73 -18.26
CA PHE A 309 2.68 -9.60 -18.11
C PHE A 309 3.92 -8.84 -17.66
N GLU A 310 4.79 -9.56 -16.96
CA GLU A 310 6.09 -9.07 -16.54
C GLU A 310 7.17 -10.10 -16.83
N ILE A 311 8.37 -9.63 -17.16
CA ILE A 311 9.56 -10.44 -17.27
C ILE A 311 10.75 -9.69 -16.70
N GLY A 312 11.51 -10.37 -15.84
CA GLY A 312 12.74 -9.87 -15.23
C GLY A 312 13.89 -10.82 -15.44
N ALA A 313 15.08 -10.26 -15.60
CA ALA A 313 16.33 -11.03 -15.65
C ALA A 313 17.42 -10.23 -14.95
N ASP A 314 18.26 -10.90 -14.14
CA ASP A 314 19.48 -10.32 -13.66
C ASP A 314 20.65 -11.33 -13.77
N TYR A 315 21.82 -10.78 -14.06
CA TYR A 315 23.07 -11.55 -14.15
C TYR A 315 24.15 -10.85 -13.36
N GLN A 316 24.74 -11.60 -12.41
CA GLN A 316 25.77 -11.11 -11.52
C GLN A 316 27.07 -11.89 -11.71
N PHE A 317 28.19 -11.17 -11.83
CA PHE A 317 29.50 -11.78 -12.05
C PHE A 317 30.65 -10.88 -11.54
N ASP A 318 31.79 -11.48 -11.29
CA ASP A 318 32.98 -10.75 -10.84
C ASP A 318 33.64 -10.01 -11.98
N LEU A 319 34.00 -8.75 -11.74
CA LEU A 319 34.65 -7.88 -12.70
C LEU A 319 35.69 -6.98 -12.01
N GLY A 320 36.97 -7.12 -12.34
CA GLY A 320 38.02 -6.19 -11.96
C GLY A 320 38.22 -5.95 -10.46
N GLY A 321 37.96 -6.94 -9.62
CA GLY A 321 38.08 -6.85 -8.15
C GLY A 321 36.81 -6.37 -7.43
N GLY A 322 35.71 -6.24 -8.16
CA GLY A 322 34.37 -5.98 -7.66
C GLY A 322 33.37 -6.92 -8.29
N ARG A 323 32.09 -6.71 -8.01
CA ARG A 323 30.98 -7.53 -8.51
C ARG A 323 30.02 -6.68 -9.30
N LEU A 324 29.76 -7.06 -10.56
CA LEU A 324 28.80 -6.39 -11.45
C LEU A 324 27.51 -7.19 -11.51
N LYS A 325 26.38 -6.49 -11.30
CA LYS A 325 25.04 -7.01 -11.54
C LYS A 325 24.38 -6.19 -12.65
N LEU A 326 23.84 -6.88 -13.66
CA LEU A 326 23.05 -6.30 -14.74
C LEU A 326 21.63 -6.75 -14.59
N ILE A 327 20.67 -5.84 -14.66
CA ILE A 327 19.25 -6.10 -14.47
C ILE A 327 18.49 -5.58 -15.69
N ALA A 328 17.58 -6.40 -16.22
CA ALA A 328 16.64 -6.02 -17.25
C ALA A 328 15.22 -6.40 -16.80
N TYR A 329 14.27 -5.50 -17.02
CA TYR A 329 12.88 -5.69 -16.64
C TYR A 329 11.96 -5.10 -17.70
N HIS A 330 10.84 -5.77 -17.95
CA HIS A 330 9.78 -5.26 -18.82
C HIS A 330 8.41 -5.67 -18.27
N ARG A 331 7.47 -4.71 -18.26
CA ARG A 331 6.06 -4.88 -17.93
C ARG A 331 5.20 -4.27 -19.03
N TYR A 332 4.08 -4.90 -19.30
CA TYR A 332 3.01 -4.39 -20.15
C TYR A 332 1.65 -4.74 -19.55
N GLU A 333 0.70 -3.83 -19.68
CA GLU A 333 -0.67 -3.97 -19.22
C GLU A 333 -1.64 -3.34 -20.22
N ASP A 334 -2.75 -4.02 -20.46
CA ASP A 334 -3.90 -3.57 -21.25
C ASP A 334 -5.12 -3.62 -20.31
N SER A 335 -5.79 -2.48 -20.09
CA SER A 335 -6.87 -2.33 -19.10
C SER A 335 -8.08 -1.57 -19.64
N PRO A 336 -8.90 -2.19 -20.52
CA PRO A 336 -10.16 -1.61 -21.00
C PRO A 336 -11.21 -1.56 -19.88
N THR A 337 -11.79 -0.38 -19.67
CA THR A 337 -12.81 -0.13 -18.63
C THR A 337 -14.07 0.45 -19.28
N VAL A 338 -15.24 0.01 -18.83
CA VAL A 338 -16.54 0.59 -19.22
C VAL A 338 -17.35 0.82 -17.95
N SER A 339 -17.75 2.07 -17.71
CA SER A 339 -18.66 2.45 -16.63
C SER A 339 -19.92 3.09 -17.20
N GLN A 340 -21.09 2.79 -16.61
CA GLN A 340 -22.36 3.31 -17.03
C GLN A 340 -23.26 3.60 -15.82
N ALA A 341 -23.92 4.74 -15.82
CA ALA A 341 -24.96 5.10 -14.84
C ALA A 341 -26.23 5.50 -15.60
N ILE A 342 -27.37 4.91 -15.23
CA ILE A 342 -28.69 5.23 -15.80
C ILE A 342 -29.66 5.49 -14.69
N THR A 343 -30.40 6.62 -14.77
CA THR A 343 -31.46 6.99 -13.81
C THR A 343 -32.80 7.06 -14.53
N SER A 344 -33.77 6.32 -14.05
CA SER A 344 -35.16 6.34 -14.48
C SER A 344 -36.04 6.98 -13.40
N PHE A 345 -37.12 7.66 -13.80
CA PHE A 345 -38.01 8.41 -12.93
C PHE A 345 -39.44 7.83 -12.96
N GLU A 346 -40.08 7.75 -11.80
CA GLU A 346 -41.45 7.21 -11.69
C GLU A 346 -42.51 8.21 -12.21
N ASP A 347 -42.21 9.51 -12.26
CA ASP A 347 -43.12 10.55 -12.75
C ASP A 347 -43.24 10.58 -14.30
N GLY A 348 -42.52 9.68 -14.99
CA GLY A 348 -42.50 9.62 -16.45
C GLY A 348 -41.55 10.64 -17.11
N SER A 349 -40.70 11.29 -16.36
CA SER A 349 -39.60 12.10 -16.86
C SER A 349 -38.66 11.27 -17.74
N PRO A 350 -38.02 11.83 -18.77
CA PRO A 350 -37.07 11.13 -19.62
C PRO A 350 -35.94 10.49 -18.78
N VAL A 351 -35.55 9.28 -19.15
CA VAL A 351 -34.37 8.60 -18.60
C VAL A 351 -33.14 9.43 -18.88
N VAL A 352 -32.28 9.56 -17.90
CA VAL A 352 -30.94 10.20 -18.05
C VAL A 352 -29.87 9.17 -17.76
N GLY A 353 -28.70 9.36 -18.36
CA GLY A 353 -27.58 8.45 -18.10
C GLY A 353 -26.32 8.85 -18.83
N SER A 354 -25.23 8.28 -18.38
CA SER A 354 -23.91 8.47 -18.96
C SER A 354 -23.19 7.15 -19.09
N ARG A 355 -22.32 7.04 -20.11
CA ARG A 355 -21.38 5.95 -20.29
C ARG A 355 -19.99 6.53 -20.48
N PHE A 356 -19.04 6.05 -19.69
CA PHE A 356 -17.63 6.37 -19.85
C PHE A 356 -16.87 5.11 -20.22
N THR A 357 -16.08 5.18 -21.28
CA THR A 357 -15.18 4.11 -21.73
C THR A 357 -13.76 4.60 -21.65
N ARG A 358 -12.86 3.73 -21.23
CA ARG A 358 -11.42 3.96 -21.20
C ARG A 358 -10.71 2.73 -21.70
N ASP A 359 -9.81 2.91 -22.63
CA ASP A 359 -8.91 1.91 -23.17
C ASP A 359 -7.48 2.39 -22.90
N ALA A 360 -6.73 1.68 -22.07
CA ALA A 360 -5.43 2.11 -21.58
C ALA A 360 -4.39 0.99 -21.70
N ASP A 361 -3.32 1.30 -22.44
CA ASP A 361 -2.10 0.49 -22.55
C ASP A 361 -0.98 1.12 -21.73
N GLU A 362 -0.39 0.37 -20.81
CA GLU A 362 0.76 0.81 -20.02
C GLU A 362 1.97 -0.08 -20.27
N GLY A 363 3.16 0.53 -20.26
CA GLY A 363 4.39 -0.23 -20.38
C GLY A 363 5.57 0.40 -19.69
N GLU A 364 6.43 -0.45 -19.12
CA GLU A 364 7.67 -0.06 -18.46
C GLU A 364 8.81 -0.98 -18.91
N THR A 365 9.94 -0.37 -19.27
CA THR A 365 11.18 -1.09 -19.57
C THR A 365 12.32 -0.48 -18.76
N ILE A 366 13.05 -1.30 -18.02
CA ILE A 366 14.16 -0.87 -17.15
C ILE A 366 15.42 -1.65 -17.51
N LEU A 367 16.52 -0.92 -17.61
CA LEU A 367 17.87 -1.47 -17.65
C LEU A 367 18.68 -0.85 -16.53
N ARG A 368 19.25 -1.67 -15.64
CA ARG A 368 20.04 -1.21 -14.50
C ARG A 368 21.37 -1.97 -14.40
N SER A 369 22.41 -1.27 -14.02
CA SER A 369 23.71 -1.84 -13.69
C SER A 369 24.12 -1.43 -12.28
N GLU A 370 24.70 -2.35 -11.52
CA GLU A 370 25.19 -2.15 -10.16
C GLU A 370 26.59 -2.74 -10.06
N TYR A 371 27.57 -1.91 -9.69
CA TYR A 371 28.94 -2.35 -9.49
C TYR A 371 29.36 -2.11 -8.05
N SER A 372 29.58 -3.18 -7.30
CA SER A 372 30.03 -3.14 -5.90
C SER A 372 31.49 -3.51 -5.77
N PHE A 373 32.23 -2.74 -4.94
CA PHE A 373 33.65 -3.00 -4.67
C PHE A 373 34.09 -2.36 -3.35
N GLY A 374 35.06 -2.94 -2.69
CA GLY A 374 35.65 -2.39 -1.47
C GLY A 374 36.53 -1.18 -1.77
N ALA A 375 36.31 -0.04 -1.11
CA ALA A 375 37.15 1.16 -1.22
C ALA A 375 36.99 2.06 0.01
N LEU A 376 38.00 2.90 0.28
CA LEU A 376 37.99 3.90 1.38
C LEU A 376 37.74 3.29 2.78
N GLY A 377 38.04 2.01 2.96
CA GLY A 377 37.82 1.27 4.21
C GLY A 377 36.35 0.92 4.47
N GLY A 378 35.54 0.83 3.44
CA GLY A 378 34.17 0.41 3.40
C GLY A 378 33.81 -0.11 2.03
N ASP A 379 32.52 -0.25 1.72
CA ASP A 379 31.96 -0.76 0.49
C ASP A 379 31.32 0.35 -0.33
N LEU A 380 31.62 0.36 -1.61
CA LEU A 380 31.06 1.30 -2.60
C LEU A 380 30.19 0.53 -3.59
N LEU A 381 28.97 1.04 -3.83
CA LEU A 381 28.09 0.60 -4.90
C LEU A 381 27.86 1.78 -5.85
N VAL A 382 28.18 1.60 -7.12
CA VAL A 382 27.83 2.53 -8.21
C VAL A 382 26.67 1.91 -8.97
N ALA A 383 25.56 2.63 -9.07
CA ALA A 383 24.40 2.17 -9.84
C ALA A 383 24.05 3.17 -10.94
N ALA A 384 23.61 2.65 -12.08
CA ALA A 384 23.05 3.43 -13.18
C ALA A 384 21.81 2.71 -13.72
N GLU A 385 20.73 3.47 -13.96
CA GLU A 385 19.45 2.97 -14.45
C GLU A 385 18.96 3.82 -15.61
N GLY A 386 18.39 3.17 -16.62
CA GLY A 386 17.62 3.80 -17.69
C GLY A 386 16.23 3.17 -17.73
N VAL A 387 15.20 4.02 -17.82
CA VAL A 387 13.79 3.61 -17.81
C VAL A 387 13.05 4.26 -18.96
N LYS A 388 12.20 3.49 -19.59
CA LYS A 388 11.20 3.99 -20.53
C LYS A 388 9.82 3.53 -20.09
N ASN A 389 8.93 4.51 -19.81
CA ASN A 389 7.53 4.31 -19.44
C ASN A 389 6.62 4.91 -20.49
N PHE A 390 5.43 4.33 -20.66
CA PHE A 390 4.37 4.95 -21.43
C PHE A 390 2.99 4.58 -20.89
N LEU A 391 2.03 5.46 -21.13
CA LEU A 391 0.60 5.25 -21.04
C LEU A 391 0.01 5.72 -22.37
N ASP A 392 -0.66 4.84 -23.10
CA ASP A 392 -1.45 5.18 -24.28
C ASP A 392 -2.93 5.02 -23.93
N ILE A 393 -3.71 6.11 -23.96
CA ILE A 393 -5.06 6.11 -23.44
C ILE A 393 -6.05 6.73 -24.44
N THR A 394 -7.18 6.07 -24.59
CA THR A 394 -8.33 6.58 -25.32
C THR A 394 -9.58 6.46 -24.44
N SER A 395 -10.21 7.60 -24.13
CA SER A 395 -11.44 7.64 -23.35
C SER A 395 -12.55 8.34 -24.14
N ALA A 396 -13.79 7.94 -23.88
CA ALA A 396 -14.98 8.58 -24.44
C ALA A 396 -16.08 8.70 -23.39
N LEU A 397 -16.83 9.80 -23.46
CA LEU A 397 -18.02 10.04 -22.66
C LEU A 397 -19.24 10.15 -23.60
N GLU A 398 -20.30 9.44 -23.25
CA GLU A 398 -21.59 9.52 -23.91
C GLU A 398 -22.67 9.82 -22.88
N VAL A 399 -23.70 10.57 -23.29
CA VAL A 399 -24.89 10.86 -22.47
C VAL A 399 -26.15 10.49 -23.21
N ILE A 400 -27.21 10.11 -22.50
CA ILE A 400 -28.51 9.80 -23.07
C ILE A 400 -29.19 11.09 -23.48
N ASP A 401 -29.59 11.19 -24.76
CA ASP A 401 -30.38 12.30 -25.30
C ASP A 401 -31.88 12.17 -25.02
N ALA A 402 -32.65 13.16 -25.45
CA ALA A 402 -34.09 13.17 -25.26
C ALA A 402 -34.83 12.03 -26.04
N GLY A 403 -34.16 11.38 -26.98
CA GLY A 403 -34.66 10.21 -27.74
C GLY A 403 -34.39 8.88 -27.01
N GLY A 404 -33.57 8.89 -25.97
CA GLY A 404 -33.16 7.69 -25.23
C GLY A 404 -31.88 7.03 -25.75
N ASP A 405 -31.17 7.66 -26.72
CA ASP A 405 -29.96 7.14 -27.32
C ASP A 405 -28.71 7.78 -26.72
N PHE A 406 -27.64 6.99 -26.57
CA PHE A 406 -26.34 7.53 -26.14
C PHE A 406 -25.71 8.37 -27.26
N GLN A 407 -25.35 9.60 -26.92
CA GLN A 407 -24.68 10.56 -27.80
C GLN A 407 -23.32 10.95 -27.25
N PRO A 408 -22.28 11.04 -28.07
CA PRO A 408 -20.94 11.39 -27.63
C PRO A 408 -20.89 12.85 -27.15
N VAL A 409 -20.18 13.06 -26.03
CA VAL A 409 -19.88 14.36 -25.47
C VAL A 409 -18.39 14.61 -25.58
N ALA A 410 -18.00 15.83 -25.99
CA ALA A 410 -16.59 16.18 -26.07
C ALA A 410 -15.93 16.13 -24.68
N LEU A 411 -14.83 15.38 -24.59
CA LEU A 411 -13.99 15.29 -23.39
C LEU A 411 -12.55 15.66 -23.80
N PRO A 412 -12.19 16.97 -23.79
CA PRO A 412 -10.86 17.41 -24.20
C PRO A 412 -9.77 16.79 -23.34
N GLY A 413 -8.71 16.28 -23.96
CA GLY A 413 -7.61 15.64 -23.26
C GLY A 413 -7.86 14.19 -22.81
N ALA A 414 -8.98 13.59 -23.20
CA ALA A 414 -9.30 12.19 -22.88
C ALA A 414 -8.52 11.16 -23.73
N THR A 415 -7.90 11.58 -24.82
CA THR A 415 -7.04 10.74 -25.68
C THR A 415 -5.66 11.36 -25.72
N ALA A 416 -4.67 10.64 -25.22
CA ALA A 416 -3.29 11.07 -25.19
C ALA A 416 -2.34 9.88 -25.03
N ARG A 417 -1.09 10.09 -25.43
CA ARG A 417 0.03 9.23 -25.06
C ARG A 417 0.98 10.03 -24.16
N VAL A 418 1.22 9.51 -22.96
CA VAL A 418 2.21 10.04 -22.01
C VAL A 418 3.41 9.11 -22.01
N GLU A 419 4.60 9.66 -22.22
CA GLU A 419 5.85 8.90 -22.22
C GLU A 419 6.86 9.55 -21.26
N GLU A 420 7.66 8.71 -20.60
CA GLU A 420 8.80 9.15 -19.79
C GLU A 420 10.06 8.41 -20.23
N ASP A 421 11.11 9.19 -20.55
CA ASP A 421 12.49 8.72 -20.64
C ASP A 421 13.21 9.17 -19.35
N ARG A 422 13.63 8.22 -18.52
CA ARG A 422 14.31 8.50 -17.25
C ARG A 422 15.70 7.87 -17.22
N ALA A 423 16.64 8.57 -16.63
CA ALA A 423 17.97 8.06 -16.32
C ALA A 423 18.36 8.46 -14.90
N GLU A 424 18.90 7.53 -14.15
CA GLU A 424 19.35 7.73 -12.79
C GLU A 424 20.76 7.19 -12.60
N ALA A 425 21.57 7.89 -11.80
CA ALA A 425 22.85 7.39 -11.32
C ALA A 425 22.99 7.66 -9.82
N SER A 426 23.55 6.70 -9.10
CA SER A 426 23.78 6.82 -7.65
C SER A 426 25.10 6.18 -7.23
N LEU A 427 25.68 6.74 -6.17
CA LEU A 427 26.83 6.23 -5.45
C LEU A 427 26.43 6.00 -4.01
N ILE A 428 26.54 4.76 -3.55
CA ILE A 428 26.23 4.38 -2.16
C ILE A 428 27.53 3.95 -1.50
N TYR A 429 27.80 4.49 -0.31
CA TYR A 429 28.94 4.15 0.51
C TYR A 429 28.49 3.63 1.87
N SER A 430 28.99 2.46 2.28
CA SER A 430 28.69 1.82 3.55
C SER A 430 29.98 1.56 4.31
N ARG A 431 29.99 1.82 5.63
CA ARG A 431 31.15 1.57 6.47
C ARG A 431 30.77 1.32 7.93
N THR A 432 31.41 0.32 8.52
CA THR A 432 31.43 0.11 9.96
C THR A 432 32.39 1.10 10.61
N LEU A 433 31.88 2.09 11.36
CA LEU A 433 32.66 3.10 12.07
C LEU A 433 33.20 2.60 13.42
N ALA A 434 32.41 1.77 14.12
CA ALA A 434 32.75 1.09 15.35
C ALA A 434 31.99 -0.23 15.41
N SER A 435 32.35 -1.13 16.34
CA SER A 435 31.63 -2.42 16.52
C SER A 435 30.13 -2.26 16.84
N THR A 436 29.69 -1.07 17.22
CA THR A 436 28.30 -0.73 17.55
C THR A 436 27.73 0.36 16.66
N LEU A 437 28.48 0.87 15.67
CA LEU A 437 28.03 2.01 14.86
C LEU A 437 28.35 1.77 13.38
N GLN A 438 27.31 1.80 12.58
CA GLN A 438 27.41 1.69 11.12
C GLN A 438 26.94 2.98 10.47
N PHE A 439 27.56 3.32 9.34
CA PHE A 439 27.25 4.49 8.54
C PHE A 439 26.96 4.07 7.12
N GLN A 440 25.93 4.67 6.55
CA GLN A 440 25.62 4.53 5.13
C GLN A 440 25.22 5.88 4.55
N SER A 441 25.62 6.14 3.31
CA SER A 441 25.22 7.36 2.58
C SER A 441 25.00 7.05 1.12
N SER A 442 24.06 7.75 0.50
CA SER A 442 23.81 7.71 -0.93
C SER A 442 23.81 9.11 -1.49
N LEU A 443 24.42 9.29 -2.64
CA LEU A 443 24.34 10.50 -3.45
C LEU A 443 23.98 10.11 -4.87
N GLY A 444 22.90 10.66 -5.39
CA GLY A 444 22.41 10.36 -6.71
C GLY A 444 21.74 11.55 -7.38
N ALA A 445 21.43 11.38 -8.64
CA ALA A 445 20.64 12.33 -9.41
C ALA A 445 19.80 11.59 -10.45
N GLU A 446 18.64 12.15 -10.70
CA GLU A 446 17.67 11.70 -11.69
C GLU A 446 17.51 12.75 -12.78
N TYR A 447 17.48 12.29 -14.02
CA TYR A 447 16.99 12.99 -15.19
C TYR A 447 15.71 12.34 -15.63
N SER A 448 14.64 13.12 -15.83
CA SER A 448 13.38 12.66 -16.39
C SER A 448 12.91 13.61 -17.47
N LYS A 449 12.46 13.06 -18.59
CA LYS A 449 11.81 13.78 -19.68
C LYS A 449 10.45 13.17 -19.89
N ILE A 450 9.40 13.92 -19.54
CA ILE A 450 8.01 13.52 -19.71
C ILE A 450 7.43 14.27 -20.91
N SER A 451 6.76 13.55 -21.81
CA SER A 451 6.08 14.12 -22.97
C SER A 451 4.65 13.58 -23.03
N GLN A 452 3.70 14.48 -23.25
CA GLN A 452 2.31 14.18 -23.50
C GLN A 452 1.98 14.59 -24.94
N SER A 453 1.29 13.70 -25.69
CA SER A 453 0.77 13.97 -27.03
C SER A 453 -0.60 14.65 -26.98
N GLY A 454 -1.10 15.06 -28.15
CA GLY A 454 -2.43 15.66 -28.30
C GLY A 454 -2.42 17.19 -28.29
N PRO A 455 -3.59 17.84 -28.43
CA PRO A 455 -3.72 19.30 -28.59
C PRO A 455 -3.22 20.12 -27.39
N LEU A 456 -3.27 19.54 -26.18
CA LEU A 456 -2.80 20.15 -24.92
C LEU A 456 -1.46 19.58 -24.47
N GLY A 457 -0.85 18.73 -25.31
CA GLY A 457 0.39 18.03 -24.97
C GLY A 457 1.58 18.95 -24.89
N GLN A 458 2.49 18.63 -23.98
CA GLN A 458 3.77 19.32 -23.82
C GLN A 458 4.89 18.35 -23.43
N THR A 459 6.13 18.83 -23.55
CA THR A 459 7.31 18.08 -23.12
C THR A 459 8.03 18.87 -22.04
N ARG A 460 8.34 18.20 -20.93
CA ARG A 460 9.03 18.78 -19.78
C ARG A 460 10.23 17.93 -19.38
N THR A 461 11.25 18.57 -18.86
CA THR A 461 12.50 17.92 -18.45
C THR A 461 12.84 18.32 -17.01
N PHE A 462 13.21 17.34 -16.20
CA PHE A 462 13.53 17.51 -14.80
C PHE A 462 14.93 16.97 -14.49
N TYR A 463 15.64 17.67 -13.59
CA TYR A 463 16.90 17.23 -13.00
C TYR A 463 16.76 17.30 -11.48
N ARG A 464 16.87 16.19 -10.81
CA ARG A 464 16.57 16.09 -9.38
C ARG A 464 17.71 15.37 -8.64
N PRO A 465 18.39 16.05 -7.69
CA PRO A 465 19.30 15.35 -6.79
C PRO A 465 18.49 14.56 -5.76
N LYS A 466 18.98 13.36 -5.43
CA LYS A 466 18.42 12.50 -4.39
C LYS A 466 19.52 11.77 -3.63
N GLY A 467 19.17 11.18 -2.50
CA GLY A 467 20.11 10.43 -1.69
C GLY A 467 19.78 10.50 -0.21
N PHE A 468 20.55 9.78 0.59
CA PHE A 468 20.32 9.70 2.02
C PHE A 468 21.63 9.65 2.80
N VAL A 469 21.50 9.90 4.11
CA VAL A 469 22.47 9.58 5.14
C VAL A 469 21.76 8.78 6.22
N ALA A 470 22.35 7.65 6.61
CA ALA A 470 21.83 6.79 7.65
C ALA A 470 22.94 6.41 8.66
N LEU A 471 22.56 6.30 9.90
CA LEU A 471 23.38 5.81 11.00
C LEU A 471 22.61 4.71 11.72
N ASP A 472 23.25 3.59 11.95
CA ASP A 472 22.71 2.50 12.73
C ASP A 472 23.59 2.29 13.96
N TRP A 473 22.98 2.39 15.16
CA TRP A 473 23.67 2.36 16.42
C TRP A 473 23.09 1.32 17.36
N LYS A 474 23.88 0.29 17.64
CA LYS A 474 23.62 -0.69 18.67
C LYS A 474 23.89 -0.06 20.05
N ALA A 475 22.87 0.61 20.60
CA ALA A 475 22.96 1.34 21.86
C ALA A 475 23.18 0.39 23.05
N SER A 476 22.64 -0.84 22.99
CA SER A 476 22.86 -1.91 23.96
C SER A 476 22.62 -3.28 23.28
N PRO A 477 22.88 -4.42 23.96
CA PRO A 477 22.54 -5.74 23.41
C PRO A 477 21.04 -5.89 23.02
N ASN A 478 20.18 -5.10 23.64
CA ASN A 478 18.72 -5.21 23.46
C ASN A 478 18.10 -4.01 22.74
N ILE A 479 18.87 -2.99 22.39
CA ILE A 479 18.36 -1.75 21.77
C ILE A 479 19.21 -1.40 20.58
N ASN A 480 18.57 -1.37 19.41
CA ASN A 480 19.12 -0.84 18.18
C ASN A 480 18.38 0.46 17.79
N ILE A 481 19.13 1.48 17.38
CA ILE A 481 18.57 2.77 16.95
C ILE A 481 19.13 3.09 15.57
N ALA A 482 18.27 3.17 14.56
CA ALA A 482 18.61 3.63 13.23
C ALA A 482 18.05 5.04 13.01
N GLY A 483 18.86 5.93 12.46
CA GLY A 483 18.43 7.26 12.04
C GLY A 483 18.69 7.45 10.56
N ARG A 484 17.73 8.02 9.79
CA ARG A 484 17.83 8.27 8.37
C ARG A 484 17.33 9.67 8.02
N VAL A 485 18.06 10.35 7.19
CA VAL A 485 17.64 11.58 6.52
C VAL A 485 17.75 11.35 5.04
N GLU A 486 16.66 11.55 4.30
CA GLU A 486 16.58 11.22 2.89
C GLU A 486 15.90 12.32 2.09
N ARG A 487 16.45 12.59 0.89
CA ARG A 487 15.76 13.36 -0.14
C ARG A 487 15.14 12.40 -1.14
N VAL A 488 13.80 12.35 -1.14
CA VAL A 488 12.99 11.54 -2.04
C VAL A 488 12.49 12.37 -3.20
N VAL A 489 12.40 11.77 -4.39
CA VAL A 489 11.72 12.32 -5.57
C VAL A 489 10.60 11.39 -5.92
N GLY A 490 9.36 11.88 -5.79
CA GLY A 490 8.16 11.13 -6.16
C GLY A 490 8.01 10.99 -7.66
N GLN A 491 7.23 10.02 -8.07
CA GLN A 491 6.90 9.78 -9.48
C GLN A 491 5.53 10.32 -9.79
N LEU A 492 5.34 10.83 -11.02
CA LEU A 492 4.06 11.30 -11.48
C LEU A 492 3.19 10.13 -11.93
N ASN A 493 1.94 10.12 -11.50
CA ASN A 493 0.94 9.22 -12.06
C ASN A 493 0.53 9.73 -13.45
N PHE A 494 0.67 8.89 -14.48
CA PHE A 494 0.36 9.30 -15.85
C PHE A 494 -1.14 9.57 -16.07
N PHE A 495 -2.01 8.94 -15.30
CA PHE A 495 -3.44 9.22 -15.35
C PHE A 495 -3.79 10.65 -14.88
N ASP A 496 -2.96 11.29 -14.04
CA ASP A 496 -3.17 12.68 -13.61
C ASP A 496 -3.03 13.70 -14.73
N PHE A 497 -2.43 13.30 -15.86
CA PHE A 497 -2.32 14.14 -17.07
C PHE A 497 -3.57 14.10 -17.93
N ILE A 498 -4.52 13.20 -17.66
CA ILE A 498 -5.63 12.85 -18.55
C ILE A 498 -6.93 13.30 -17.92
N ALA A 499 -7.87 13.78 -18.76
CA ALA A 499 -9.23 14.06 -18.29
C ALA A 499 -9.93 12.75 -17.93
N SER A 500 -10.58 12.71 -16.77
CA SER A 500 -11.26 11.52 -16.25
C SER A 500 -12.66 11.84 -15.73
N VAL A 501 -13.52 10.80 -15.74
CA VAL A 501 -14.89 10.88 -15.21
C VAL A 501 -15.14 9.66 -14.34
N ASP A 502 -15.56 9.91 -13.09
CA ASP A 502 -16.06 8.90 -12.17
C ASP A 502 -17.59 9.02 -12.10
N LEU A 503 -18.28 8.12 -12.79
CA LEU A 503 -19.75 8.13 -12.85
C LEU A 503 -20.40 7.66 -11.56
N ASN A 504 -19.70 6.89 -10.71
CA ASN A 504 -20.25 6.44 -9.44
C ASN A 504 -20.32 7.59 -8.42
N GLN A 505 -19.25 8.37 -8.35
CA GLN A 505 -19.17 9.51 -7.43
C GLN A 505 -19.59 10.86 -8.10
N GLU A 506 -19.99 10.83 -9.36
CA GLU A 506 -20.37 12.02 -10.16
C GLU A 506 -19.25 13.09 -10.19
N ARG A 507 -18.00 12.66 -10.36
CA ARG A 507 -16.81 13.51 -10.36
C ARG A 507 -16.17 13.59 -11.74
N ALA A 508 -15.55 14.72 -12.04
CA ALA A 508 -14.74 14.87 -13.24
C ALA A 508 -13.47 15.69 -12.94
N ASP A 509 -12.38 15.30 -13.58
CA ASP A 509 -11.13 16.05 -13.60
C ASP A 509 -10.76 16.40 -15.05
N VAL A 510 -10.30 17.62 -15.26
CA VAL A 510 -9.79 18.05 -16.57
C VAL A 510 -8.30 17.71 -16.70
N THR A 511 -7.78 17.75 -17.91
CA THR A 511 -6.37 17.56 -18.19
C THR A 511 -5.50 18.61 -17.51
N ASN A 512 -4.37 18.18 -16.90
CA ASN A 512 -3.31 19.05 -16.44
C ASN A 512 -1.94 18.56 -16.88
N ALA A 513 -1.34 19.22 -17.87
CA ALA A 513 0.00 18.88 -18.38
C ALA A 513 1.13 19.57 -17.61
N ASP A 514 0.83 20.44 -16.61
CA ASP A 514 1.80 21.22 -15.85
C ASP A 514 2.33 20.53 -14.58
N LEU A 515 2.02 19.25 -14.41
CA LEU A 515 2.47 18.48 -13.24
C LEU A 515 3.99 18.36 -13.17
N VAL A 516 4.55 18.48 -11.98
CA VAL A 516 5.97 18.26 -11.69
C VAL A 516 6.13 17.18 -10.62
N PRO A 517 7.21 16.38 -10.66
CA PRO A 517 7.44 15.37 -9.61
C PRO A 517 7.59 16.03 -8.24
N GLN A 518 6.81 15.53 -7.28
CA GLN A 518 6.90 15.90 -5.86
C GLN A 518 8.29 15.58 -5.32
N GLN A 519 8.77 16.35 -4.34
CA GLN A 519 10.02 16.11 -3.65
C GLN A 519 9.83 16.25 -2.14
N SER A 520 10.49 15.40 -1.37
CA SER A 520 10.44 15.51 0.08
C SER A 520 11.78 15.31 0.76
N TRP A 521 11.94 15.93 1.94
CA TRP A 521 12.94 15.57 2.91
C TRP A 521 12.28 14.74 4.00
N VAL A 522 12.69 13.48 4.13
CA VAL A 522 12.20 12.54 5.13
C VAL A 522 13.22 12.40 6.24
N PHE A 523 12.79 12.55 7.47
CA PHE A 523 13.57 12.33 8.70
C PHE A 523 12.90 11.21 9.46
N GLU A 524 13.60 10.10 9.68
CA GLU A 524 13.09 8.93 10.38
C GLU A 524 14.08 8.47 11.45
N ILE A 525 13.55 8.03 12.58
CA ILE A 525 14.30 7.30 13.60
C ILE A 525 13.55 6.01 13.87
N GLU A 526 14.24 4.87 13.86
CA GLU A 526 13.71 3.57 14.22
C GLU A 526 14.40 3.09 15.50
N ALA A 527 13.62 2.71 16.52
CA ALA A 527 14.13 2.13 17.75
C ALA A 527 13.58 0.70 17.89
N ALA A 528 14.42 -0.30 17.66
CA ALA A 528 14.11 -1.71 17.86
C ALA A 528 14.57 -2.18 19.23
N ILE A 529 13.62 -2.60 20.08
CA ILE A 529 13.84 -2.95 21.48
C ILE A 529 13.46 -4.41 21.70
N ASN A 530 14.42 -5.21 22.10
CA ASN A 530 14.21 -6.60 22.51
C ASN A 530 13.87 -6.66 24.00
N LEU A 531 12.66 -7.07 24.34
CA LEU A 531 12.15 -7.21 25.71
C LEU A 531 12.44 -8.61 26.29
N GLY A 532 13.34 -9.38 25.66
CA GLY A 532 13.69 -10.74 26.07
C GLY A 532 12.53 -11.72 25.89
N ALA A 533 12.25 -12.53 26.90
CA ALA A 533 11.17 -13.51 26.87
C ALA A 533 9.75 -12.87 26.80
N ILE A 534 9.63 -11.58 27.07
CA ILE A 534 8.35 -10.86 27.02
C ILE A 534 7.96 -10.53 25.58
N GLY A 535 8.94 -10.26 24.70
CA GLY A 535 8.66 -9.93 23.30
C GLY A 535 9.58 -8.86 22.72
N THR A 536 9.03 -8.01 21.84
CA THR A 536 9.76 -6.97 21.12
C THR A 536 8.88 -5.73 20.93
N LEU A 537 9.52 -4.57 20.90
CA LEU A 537 8.88 -3.29 20.58
C LEU A 537 9.70 -2.58 19.50
N ASN A 538 9.04 -2.12 18.44
CA ASN A 538 9.62 -1.25 17.43
C ASN A 538 8.86 0.08 17.41
N LEU A 539 9.57 1.21 17.41
CA LEU A 539 9.00 2.56 17.37
C LEU A 539 9.66 3.36 16.25
N ARG A 540 8.85 4.08 15.46
CA ARG A 540 9.28 4.78 14.24
C ARG A 540 8.64 6.17 14.15
N PRO A 541 9.14 7.20 14.87
CA PRO A 541 8.78 8.58 14.63
C PRO A 541 9.37 9.05 13.29
N PHE A 542 8.59 9.87 12.57
CA PHE A 542 9.01 10.46 11.30
C PHE A 542 8.51 11.91 11.15
N TYR A 543 9.21 12.67 10.31
CA TYR A 543 8.81 13.98 9.83
C TYR A 543 9.15 14.08 8.35
N GLU A 544 8.24 14.61 7.55
CA GLU A 544 8.40 14.81 6.12
C GLU A 544 8.04 16.25 5.75
N ASP A 545 8.97 16.95 5.08
CA ASP A 545 8.79 18.27 4.47
C ASP A 545 8.67 18.09 2.96
N ILE A 546 7.51 18.39 2.40
CA ILE A 546 7.12 18.08 1.03
C ILE A 546 7.08 19.36 0.20
N SER A 547 7.71 19.34 -0.95
CA SER A 547 7.67 20.41 -1.96
C SER A 547 6.98 19.90 -3.22
N ASP A 548 6.28 20.76 -3.93
CA ASP A 548 5.57 20.45 -5.17
C ASP A 548 4.55 19.30 -5.00
N ILE A 549 3.87 19.24 -3.85
CA ILE A 549 2.90 18.18 -3.57
C ILE A 549 1.74 18.20 -4.55
N VAL A 550 1.31 17.02 -5.02
CA VAL A 550 0.15 16.89 -5.90
C VAL A 550 -1.14 16.85 -5.08
N ASP A 551 -2.07 17.74 -5.37
CA ASP A 551 -3.42 17.81 -4.78
C ASP A 551 -4.38 18.43 -5.80
N GLN A 552 -5.68 18.49 -5.50
CA GLN A 552 -6.68 19.11 -6.40
C GLN A 552 -6.52 20.63 -6.46
N ILE A 553 -6.33 21.16 -7.66
CA ILE A 553 -6.19 22.59 -7.92
C ILE A 553 -7.21 23.11 -8.93
N PRO A 554 -7.58 24.41 -8.88
CA PRO A 554 -8.36 25.03 -9.95
C PRO A 554 -7.52 25.17 -11.21
N ILE A 555 -8.11 24.81 -12.35
CA ILE A 555 -7.48 24.94 -13.68
C ILE A 555 -7.97 26.22 -14.35
N GLU A 556 -7.05 26.93 -15.02
CA GLU A 556 -7.40 28.11 -15.82
C GLU A 556 -8.36 27.70 -16.97
N GLY A 557 -9.48 28.39 -17.09
CA GLY A 557 -10.54 28.02 -18.03
C GLY A 557 -11.69 27.24 -17.39
N GLY A 558 -11.58 26.85 -16.12
CA GLY A 558 -12.61 26.18 -15.32
C GLY A 558 -12.33 24.70 -15.09
N GLY A 559 -12.98 24.15 -14.06
CA GLY A 559 -12.78 22.77 -13.61
C GLY A 559 -11.65 22.62 -12.59
N GLN A 560 -11.35 21.39 -12.26
CA GLN A 560 -10.30 21.00 -11.33
C GLN A 560 -9.50 19.82 -11.91
N ALA A 561 -8.28 19.69 -11.45
CA ALA A 561 -7.41 18.55 -11.78
C ALA A 561 -6.35 18.36 -10.68
N PRO A 562 -5.70 17.18 -10.62
CA PRO A 562 -4.46 17.04 -9.90
C PRO A 562 -3.44 18.08 -10.36
N GLY A 563 -2.77 18.74 -9.40
CA GLY A 563 -1.76 19.76 -9.69
C GLY A 563 -0.88 20.02 -8.49
N ASN A 564 0.22 20.77 -8.69
CA ASN A 564 1.21 20.94 -7.63
C ASN A 564 0.87 22.14 -6.73
N LEU A 565 0.91 21.92 -5.42
CA LEU A 565 0.93 22.94 -4.40
C LEU A 565 2.36 23.13 -3.87
N PRO A 566 2.74 24.35 -3.41
CA PRO A 566 4.13 24.66 -3.11
C PRO A 566 4.75 23.82 -2.02
N SER A 567 4.00 23.51 -0.96
CA SER A 567 4.53 22.75 0.19
C SER A 567 3.44 22.13 1.03
N ALA A 568 3.82 21.04 1.72
CA ALA A 568 3.05 20.41 2.79
C ALA A 568 4.01 19.79 3.81
N GLU A 569 3.49 19.45 4.97
CA GLU A 569 4.21 18.75 6.02
C GLU A 569 3.41 17.52 6.46
N SER A 570 4.12 16.43 6.80
CA SER A 570 3.53 15.23 7.41
C SER A 570 4.44 14.74 8.54
N TYR A 571 3.89 14.34 9.67
CA TYR A 571 4.65 13.83 10.79
C TYR A 571 3.82 12.86 11.61
N GLY A 572 4.51 11.94 12.30
CA GLY A 572 3.81 10.95 13.09
C GLY A 572 4.73 9.99 13.79
N ILE A 573 4.13 8.97 14.38
CA ILE A 573 4.82 7.85 14.97
C ILE A 573 4.08 6.56 14.62
N ALA A 574 4.83 5.55 14.18
CA ALA A 574 4.34 4.18 14.02
C ALA A 574 5.01 3.28 15.06
N GLY A 575 4.34 2.23 15.50
CA GLY A 575 4.89 1.29 16.46
C GLY A 575 4.29 -0.10 16.31
N ASP A 576 5.16 -1.11 16.48
CA ASP A 576 4.83 -2.53 16.48
C ASP A 576 5.27 -3.16 17.80
N LEU A 577 4.36 -3.83 18.50
CA LEU A 577 4.61 -4.52 19.76
C LEU A 577 4.19 -5.98 19.61
N THR A 578 5.14 -6.90 19.80
CA THR A 578 4.85 -8.33 19.96
C THR A 578 5.04 -8.70 21.43
N LEU A 579 4.00 -9.27 22.06
CA LEU A 579 4.08 -9.83 23.41
C LEU A 579 3.92 -11.35 23.35
N LEU A 580 4.80 -12.04 24.09
CA LEU A 580 4.83 -13.49 24.22
C LEU A 580 4.49 -13.86 25.67
N SER A 581 3.52 -14.74 25.85
CA SER A 581 3.06 -15.14 27.18
C SER A 581 4.08 -15.95 27.98
N GLU A 582 5.09 -16.53 27.29
CA GLU A 582 6.20 -17.24 27.90
C GLU A 582 6.95 -16.37 28.93
N GLY A 583 7.11 -15.09 28.65
CA GLY A 583 7.71 -14.13 29.56
C GLY A 583 6.92 -13.89 30.86
N PHE A 584 5.66 -14.27 30.88
CA PHE A 584 4.76 -14.17 32.04
C PHE A 584 4.50 -15.53 32.72
N GLY A 585 5.24 -16.58 32.34
CA GLY A 585 5.08 -17.93 32.87
C GLY A 585 3.88 -18.71 32.32
N TRP A 586 3.22 -18.19 31.30
CA TRP A 586 2.13 -18.79 30.57
C TRP A 586 2.62 -19.14 29.15
N ARG A 587 2.11 -20.16 28.50
CA ARG A 587 2.63 -20.61 27.20
C ARG A 587 1.55 -20.67 26.14
N GLY A 588 1.97 -20.37 24.93
CA GLY A 588 1.17 -20.57 23.71
C GLY A 588 0.37 -19.35 23.29
N THR A 589 0.45 -18.20 23.97
CA THR A 589 -0.22 -16.96 23.54
C THR A 589 0.76 -15.97 22.96
N ARG A 590 0.39 -15.37 21.86
CA ARG A 590 1.07 -14.25 21.22
C ARG A 590 0.06 -13.13 20.97
N LEU A 591 0.43 -11.92 21.31
CA LEU A 591 -0.28 -10.70 20.99
C LEU A 591 0.62 -9.82 20.14
N ASP A 592 0.18 -9.50 18.94
CA ASP A 592 0.77 -8.48 18.08
C ASP A 592 -0.14 -7.25 18.09
N PHE A 593 0.46 -6.10 18.33
CA PHE A 593 -0.22 -4.81 18.33
C PHE A 593 0.56 -3.84 17.47
N ARG A 594 -0.12 -3.18 16.55
CA ARG A 594 0.43 -2.11 15.72
C ARG A 594 -0.41 -0.86 15.90
N ALA A 595 0.23 0.29 15.88
CA ALA A 595 -0.43 1.58 15.89
C ALA A 595 0.38 2.59 15.08
N SER A 596 -0.30 3.43 14.33
CA SER A 596 0.26 4.58 13.64
C SER A 596 -0.62 5.80 13.90
N VAL A 597 -0.01 6.90 14.33
CA VAL A 597 -0.67 8.19 14.46
C VAL A 597 0.06 9.19 13.61
N ARG A 598 -0.67 9.87 12.73
CA ARG A 598 -0.13 10.84 11.78
C ARG A 598 -0.94 12.12 11.80
N ASP A 599 -0.26 13.24 11.62
CA ASP A 599 -0.90 14.53 11.30
C ASP A 599 -0.19 15.18 10.11
N SER A 600 -0.86 16.09 9.45
CA SER A 600 -0.35 16.73 8.24
C SER A 600 -0.91 18.13 8.06
N SER A 601 -0.23 18.94 7.26
CA SER A 601 -0.57 20.33 7.03
C SER A 601 -0.32 20.73 5.58
N ILE A 602 -1.34 21.29 4.94
CA ILE A 602 -1.28 21.88 3.59
C ILE A 602 -2.15 23.12 3.53
N VAL A 603 -1.81 24.07 2.67
CA VAL A 603 -2.65 25.24 2.41
C VAL A 603 -3.66 24.92 1.31
N ASP A 604 -4.96 25.02 1.62
CA ASP A 604 -6.03 24.82 0.65
C ASP A 604 -5.93 25.83 -0.50
N PRO A 605 -5.84 25.39 -1.77
CA PRO A 605 -5.63 26.28 -2.91
C PRO A 605 -6.80 27.20 -3.20
N LEU A 606 -8.00 26.85 -2.72
CA LEU A 606 -9.22 27.62 -2.94
C LEU A 606 -9.47 28.65 -1.85
N LEU A 607 -9.27 28.27 -0.58
CA LEU A 607 -9.61 29.09 0.59
C LEU A 607 -8.40 29.79 1.23
N GLY A 608 -7.18 29.34 0.95
CA GLY A 608 -5.95 29.84 1.59
C GLY A 608 -5.83 29.48 3.08
N THR A 609 -6.67 28.61 3.60
CA THR A 609 -6.65 28.14 4.99
C THR A 609 -5.86 26.83 5.08
N THR A 610 -5.25 26.57 6.24
CA THR A 610 -4.56 25.32 6.50
C THR A 610 -5.54 24.17 6.74
N ARG A 611 -5.26 23.01 6.16
CA ARG A 611 -6.00 21.77 6.37
C ARG A 611 -5.02 20.57 6.40
N ARG A 612 -5.53 19.41 6.75
CA ARG A 612 -4.80 18.13 6.56
C ARG A 612 -4.72 17.77 5.08
N LEU A 613 -3.75 16.94 4.72
CA LEU A 613 -3.68 16.29 3.42
C LEU A 613 -4.93 15.44 3.22
N SER A 614 -5.48 15.45 2.00
CA SER A 614 -6.69 14.70 1.65
C SER A 614 -6.46 13.20 1.77
N GLY A 615 -7.37 12.51 2.46
CA GLY A 615 -7.38 11.04 2.54
C GLY A 615 -6.24 10.40 3.35
N ASN A 616 -5.38 11.20 4.01
CA ASN A 616 -4.31 10.64 4.84
C ASN A 616 -4.88 9.97 6.10
N ASP A 617 -4.33 8.80 6.45
CA ASP A 617 -4.62 8.13 7.70
C ASP A 617 -4.17 8.99 8.88
N ILE A 618 -5.07 9.25 9.81
CA ILE A 618 -4.79 9.98 11.05
C ILE A 618 -4.42 8.98 12.15
N LEU A 619 -5.15 7.87 12.19
CA LEU A 619 -4.98 6.79 13.15
C LEU A 619 -5.19 5.45 12.43
N ASP A 620 -4.24 4.56 12.55
CA ASP A 620 -4.38 3.13 12.21
C ASP A 620 -3.99 2.32 13.43
N VAL A 621 -4.86 1.40 13.85
CA VAL A 621 -4.62 0.50 14.99
C VAL A 621 -4.99 -0.91 14.58
N GLY A 622 -4.09 -1.86 14.83
CA GLY A 622 -4.32 -3.28 14.60
C GLY A 622 -3.91 -4.11 15.81
N MET A 623 -4.65 -5.17 16.06
CA MET A 623 -4.37 -6.12 17.12
C MET A 623 -4.65 -7.54 16.62
N ASP A 624 -3.70 -8.45 16.83
CA ASP A 624 -3.82 -9.86 16.54
C ASP A 624 -3.46 -10.67 17.79
N LEU A 625 -4.41 -11.44 18.30
CA LEU A 625 -4.23 -12.34 19.43
C LEU A 625 -4.38 -13.79 18.96
N ARG A 626 -3.37 -14.60 19.21
CA ARG A 626 -3.37 -16.04 18.92
C ARG A 626 -3.05 -16.84 20.17
N HIS A 627 -3.74 -17.94 20.39
CA HIS A 627 -3.43 -18.93 21.42
C HIS A 627 -3.35 -20.34 20.84
N ASP A 628 -2.20 -20.97 20.99
CA ASP A 628 -1.97 -22.37 20.61
C ASP A 628 -2.08 -23.26 21.84
N PHE A 629 -3.03 -24.20 21.83
CA PHE A 629 -3.25 -25.12 22.94
C PHE A 629 -2.12 -26.14 23.01
N GLN A 630 -1.36 -26.12 24.11
CA GLN A 630 -0.16 -26.94 24.31
C GLN A 630 -0.48 -28.45 24.19
N GLY A 631 0.33 -29.18 23.39
CA GLY A 631 0.17 -30.62 23.20
C GLY A 631 -1.02 -31.02 22.32
N THR A 632 -1.63 -30.08 21.61
CA THR A 632 -2.70 -30.30 20.65
C THR A 632 -2.38 -29.65 19.30
N SER A 633 -3.12 -30.01 18.26
CA SER A 633 -3.08 -29.34 16.95
C SER A 633 -4.00 -28.11 16.87
N TRP A 634 -4.69 -27.74 17.93
CA TRP A 634 -5.67 -26.66 17.91
C TRP A 634 -5.07 -25.30 18.26
N ALA A 635 -5.57 -24.28 17.58
CA ALA A 635 -5.33 -22.87 17.89
C ALA A 635 -6.62 -22.06 17.72
N ILE A 636 -6.71 -20.95 18.45
CA ILE A 636 -7.76 -19.94 18.29
C ILE A 636 -7.12 -18.56 18.22
N GLY A 637 -7.82 -17.62 17.64
CA GLY A 637 -7.37 -16.23 17.65
C GLY A 637 -8.49 -15.26 17.31
N THR A 638 -8.17 -14.00 17.55
CA THR A 638 -9.01 -12.86 17.18
C THR A 638 -8.12 -11.73 16.67
N SER A 639 -8.63 -10.98 15.71
CA SER A 639 -8.00 -9.75 15.24
C SER A 639 -9.00 -8.60 15.28
N ALA A 640 -8.49 -7.39 15.46
CA ALA A 640 -9.26 -6.17 15.37
C ALA A 640 -8.43 -5.11 14.65
N SER A 641 -9.07 -4.30 13.80
CA SER A 641 -8.44 -3.13 13.18
C SER A 641 -9.42 -1.97 13.15
N TYR A 642 -8.89 -0.77 13.30
CA TYR A 642 -9.63 0.48 13.25
C TYR A 642 -8.78 1.55 12.58
N GLU A 643 -9.38 2.29 11.66
CA GLU A 643 -8.74 3.43 10.97
C GLU A 643 -9.60 4.69 11.08
N ASP A 644 -8.91 5.83 11.17
CA ASP A 644 -9.51 7.16 11.05
C ASP A 644 -8.73 7.97 10.00
N ASN A 645 -9.46 8.58 9.08
CA ASN A 645 -8.90 9.23 7.89
C ASN A 645 -9.20 10.73 7.89
N ALA A 646 -8.31 11.50 7.29
CA ALA A 646 -8.56 12.89 6.98
C ALA A 646 -9.62 13.02 5.86
N ARG A 647 -10.35 14.13 5.87
CA ARG A 647 -11.32 14.44 4.82
C ARG A 647 -10.64 14.54 3.47
N ASN A 648 -11.28 13.98 2.44
CA ASN A 648 -10.96 14.27 1.05
C ASN A 648 -11.55 15.64 0.68
N VAL A 649 -10.71 16.52 0.19
CA VAL A 649 -11.08 17.89 -0.15
C VAL A 649 -10.82 18.13 -1.63
N ARG A 650 -11.89 18.35 -2.39
CA ARG A 650 -11.87 18.80 -3.78
C ARG A 650 -12.33 20.27 -3.84
N LEU A 651 -12.36 20.88 -5.02
CA LEU A 651 -12.79 22.28 -5.13
C LEU A 651 -14.28 22.44 -4.91
N ASP A 652 -15.06 21.45 -5.28
CA ASP A 652 -16.51 21.41 -5.27
C ASP A 652 -17.11 20.52 -4.18
N GLU A 653 -16.27 19.75 -3.47
CA GLU A 653 -16.77 18.85 -2.42
C GLU A 653 -15.79 18.64 -1.26
N ILE A 654 -16.34 18.23 -0.14
CA ILE A 654 -15.60 17.69 1.01
C ILE A 654 -16.26 16.37 1.39
N ALA A 655 -15.50 15.29 1.39
CA ALA A 655 -15.99 13.96 1.74
C ALA A 655 -15.18 13.34 2.87
N LEU A 656 -15.83 12.49 3.68
CA LEU A 656 -15.21 11.72 4.76
C LEU A 656 -15.74 10.29 4.74
N ARG A 657 -14.83 9.32 4.78
CA ARG A 657 -15.18 7.93 5.08
C ARG A 657 -14.77 7.63 6.50
N THR A 658 -15.68 7.04 7.25
CA THR A 658 -15.43 6.58 8.63
C THR A 658 -15.99 5.19 8.81
N GLU A 659 -15.50 4.51 9.83
CA GLU A 659 -16.03 3.22 10.25
C GLU A 659 -16.52 3.29 11.70
N SER A 660 -17.52 2.48 12.02
CA SER A 660 -18.01 2.41 13.40
C SER A 660 -17.01 1.69 14.31
N PHE A 661 -16.82 2.21 15.52
CA PHE A 661 -16.01 1.52 16.54
C PHE A 661 -16.73 0.24 17.03
N PRO A 662 -16.04 -0.88 17.28
CA PRO A 662 -14.59 -1.06 17.44
C PRO A 662 -13.82 -1.36 16.13
N GLY A 663 -14.35 -1.07 14.96
CA GLY A 663 -13.75 -1.37 13.69
C GLY A 663 -14.00 -2.80 13.22
N PHE A 664 -13.10 -3.33 12.41
CA PHE A 664 -13.22 -4.65 11.83
C PHE A 664 -12.68 -5.72 12.78
N VAL A 665 -13.58 -6.57 13.31
CA VAL A 665 -13.20 -7.63 14.25
C VAL A 665 -13.42 -8.99 13.62
N SER A 666 -12.44 -9.88 13.77
CA SER A 666 -12.56 -11.28 13.32
C SER A 666 -12.11 -12.26 14.40
N ALA A 667 -12.53 -13.53 14.26
CA ALA A 667 -12.06 -14.62 15.09
C ALA A 667 -11.92 -15.90 14.27
N PHE A 668 -10.98 -16.74 14.65
CA PHE A 668 -10.76 -18.02 13.98
C PHE A 668 -10.58 -19.18 14.97
N ILE A 669 -10.88 -20.36 14.47
CA ILE A 669 -10.46 -21.64 15.04
C ILE A 669 -9.68 -22.40 13.97
N GLU A 670 -8.56 -23.00 14.36
CA GLU A 670 -7.64 -23.70 13.47
C GLU A 670 -7.30 -25.08 14.03
N ASN A 671 -7.26 -26.07 13.15
CA ASN A 671 -6.62 -27.33 13.43
C ASN A 671 -5.48 -27.55 12.43
N LYS A 672 -4.26 -27.68 12.94
CA LYS A 672 -3.01 -27.74 12.18
C LYS A 672 -2.69 -29.12 11.56
N ASP A 673 -3.46 -30.15 11.94
CA ASP A 673 -3.24 -31.51 11.45
C ASP A 673 -4.56 -32.27 11.35
N VAL A 674 -5.27 -32.06 10.26
CA VAL A 674 -6.42 -32.88 9.85
C VAL A 674 -5.98 -33.73 8.65
N ALA A 675 -5.44 -34.91 8.91
CA ALA A 675 -4.88 -35.79 7.89
C ALA A 675 -3.74 -35.11 7.08
N GLY A 676 -2.85 -34.37 7.73
CA GLY A 676 -1.75 -33.64 7.13
C GLY A 676 -2.09 -32.25 6.60
N LEU A 677 -3.36 -31.83 6.71
CA LEU A 677 -3.80 -30.50 6.27
C LEU A 677 -4.00 -29.56 7.47
N THR A 678 -3.76 -28.28 7.25
CA THR A 678 -4.22 -27.20 8.15
C THR A 678 -5.59 -26.75 7.69
N ILE A 679 -6.55 -26.73 8.62
CA ILE A 679 -7.90 -26.24 8.37
C ILE A 679 -8.21 -25.12 9.36
N ARG A 680 -8.55 -23.94 8.84
CA ARG A 680 -8.95 -22.78 9.61
C ARG A 680 -10.36 -22.33 9.21
N ALA A 681 -11.25 -22.17 10.17
CA ALA A 681 -12.52 -21.50 9.99
C ALA A 681 -12.44 -20.10 10.60
N ASN A 682 -12.72 -19.10 9.82
CA ASN A 682 -12.69 -17.70 10.21
C ASN A 682 -14.05 -17.04 10.05
N VAL A 683 -14.43 -16.24 11.04
CA VAL A 683 -15.61 -15.36 11.01
C VAL A 683 -15.11 -13.92 11.16
N ALA A 684 -15.42 -13.08 10.21
CA ALA A 684 -14.99 -11.69 10.19
C ALA A 684 -16.19 -10.74 10.17
N ASN A 685 -15.93 -9.47 10.52
CA ASN A 685 -16.94 -8.45 10.80
C ASN A 685 -17.95 -8.89 11.89
N ILE A 686 -17.44 -9.48 12.97
CA ILE A 686 -18.29 -9.96 14.10
C ILE A 686 -18.92 -8.78 14.84
N ALA A 687 -18.27 -7.62 14.83
CA ALA A 687 -18.75 -6.41 15.47
C ALA A 687 -19.77 -5.64 14.62
N ASP A 688 -20.12 -6.18 13.44
CA ASP A 688 -21.04 -5.57 12.48
C ASP A 688 -20.70 -4.10 12.17
N ARG A 689 -19.43 -3.89 11.74
CA ARG A 689 -18.93 -2.58 11.39
C ARG A 689 -19.67 -2.01 10.18
N ASP A 690 -20.10 -0.76 10.29
CA ASP A 690 -20.69 0.00 9.20
C ASP A 690 -19.61 0.77 8.44
N ASN A 691 -19.86 1.02 7.17
CA ASN A 691 -19.07 1.91 6.31
C ASN A 691 -19.88 3.20 6.12
N ARG A 692 -19.44 4.28 6.77
CA ARG A 692 -20.08 5.59 6.72
C ARG A 692 -19.36 6.49 5.73
N PHE A 693 -20.17 7.23 4.97
CA PHE A 693 -19.68 8.19 4.00
C PHE A 693 -20.48 9.49 4.09
N ASP A 694 -19.85 10.55 4.54
CA ASP A 694 -20.38 11.90 4.59
C ASP A 694 -19.80 12.70 3.44
N ARG A 695 -20.65 13.34 2.61
CA ARG A 695 -20.22 14.22 1.53
C ARG A 695 -20.99 15.52 1.55
N THR A 696 -20.30 16.65 1.44
CA THR A 696 -20.89 17.97 1.20
C THR A 696 -20.45 18.46 -0.16
N VAL A 697 -21.39 18.64 -1.07
CA VAL A 697 -21.17 19.19 -2.41
C VAL A 697 -21.55 20.66 -2.42
N PHE A 698 -20.74 21.49 -3.08
CA PHE A 698 -20.90 22.94 -3.10
C PHE A 698 -21.18 23.45 -4.51
N VAL A 699 -22.10 24.37 -4.62
CA VAL A 699 -22.23 25.23 -5.80
C VAL A 699 -21.03 26.19 -5.90
N ASP A 700 -20.58 26.71 -4.76
CA ASP A 700 -19.40 27.54 -4.61
C ASP A 700 -18.83 27.37 -3.20
N ARG A 701 -17.71 26.61 -3.08
CA ARG A 701 -17.05 26.36 -1.80
C ARG A 701 -16.41 27.62 -1.20
N ARG A 702 -15.97 28.60 -2.04
CA ARG A 702 -15.45 29.90 -1.56
C ARG A 702 -16.52 30.72 -0.84
N ALA A 703 -17.73 30.73 -1.38
CA ALA A 703 -18.85 31.40 -0.79
C ALA A 703 -19.56 30.58 0.30
N GLY A 704 -19.19 29.29 0.46
CA GLY A 704 -19.86 28.38 1.38
C GLY A 704 -21.27 28.00 0.94
N VAL A 705 -21.61 28.16 -0.36
CA VAL A 705 -22.91 27.80 -0.89
C VAL A 705 -22.98 26.32 -1.18
N ILE A 706 -23.69 25.59 -0.32
CA ILE A 706 -23.87 24.14 -0.42
C ILE A 706 -24.97 23.86 -1.45
N ASP A 707 -24.75 22.88 -2.31
CA ASP A 707 -25.74 22.32 -3.21
C ASP A 707 -26.54 21.23 -2.48
N PHE A 708 -25.86 20.17 -2.02
CA PHE A 708 -26.48 19.13 -1.21
C PHE A 708 -25.47 18.50 -0.24
N ILE A 709 -26.00 17.73 0.71
CA ILE A 709 -25.21 16.93 1.67
C ILE A 709 -25.72 15.49 1.59
N GLU A 710 -24.83 14.53 1.51
CA GLU A 710 -25.09 13.10 1.60
C GLU A 710 -24.52 12.54 2.91
N ASP A 711 -25.33 11.75 3.59
CA ASP A 711 -24.98 10.98 4.79
C ASP A 711 -25.40 9.53 4.53
N ARG A 712 -24.41 8.69 4.21
CA ARG A 712 -24.60 7.31 3.80
C ARG A 712 -24.06 6.37 4.86
N ASP A 713 -24.86 5.39 5.23
CA ASP A 713 -24.52 4.35 6.20
C ASP A 713 -24.81 2.99 5.57
N ARG A 714 -23.77 2.19 5.31
CA ARG A 714 -23.88 0.90 4.65
C ARG A 714 -23.27 -0.20 5.49
N GLU A 715 -23.99 -1.29 5.62
CA GLU A 715 -23.59 -2.55 6.25
C GLU A 715 -23.05 -3.50 5.17
N PHE A 716 -22.00 -4.26 5.47
CA PHE A 716 -21.47 -5.30 4.58
C PHE A 716 -21.50 -6.70 5.21
N GLY A 717 -22.07 -6.81 6.40
CA GLY A 717 -22.41 -8.05 7.09
C GLY A 717 -21.24 -8.93 7.50
N THR A 718 -21.60 -10.08 8.08
CA THR A 718 -20.61 -11.07 8.55
C THR A 718 -20.04 -11.88 7.40
N ILE A 719 -18.73 -12.20 7.49
CA ILE A 719 -17.97 -12.92 6.48
C ILE A 719 -17.48 -14.25 7.08
N PHE A 720 -17.75 -15.36 6.38
CA PHE A 720 -17.30 -16.69 6.76
C PHE A 720 -16.27 -17.18 5.73
N THR A 721 -15.08 -17.57 6.18
CA THR A 721 -14.04 -18.14 5.34
C THR A 721 -13.60 -19.49 5.90
N LEU A 722 -13.51 -20.49 5.04
CA LEU A 722 -12.86 -21.77 5.35
C LEU A 722 -11.54 -21.83 4.58
N GLU A 723 -10.43 -21.95 5.28
CA GLU A 723 -9.12 -22.05 4.69
C GLU A 723 -8.56 -23.45 4.85
N ILE A 724 -8.08 -24.04 3.77
CA ILE A 724 -7.51 -25.38 3.71
C ILE A 724 -6.13 -25.26 3.06
N GLU A 725 -5.10 -25.67 3.78
CA GLU A 725 -3.71 -25.60 3.33
C GLU A 725 -3.02 -26.95 3.48
N GLY A 726 -2.09 -27.25 2.58
CA GLY A 726 -1.31 -28.47 2.62
C GLY A 726 -0.01 -28.33 1.84
N SER A 727 0.96 -29.24 2.13
CA SER A 727 2.18 -29.43 1.37
C SER A 727 2.29 -30.86 0.85
N PHE A 728 3.06 -31.10 -0.23
CA PHE A 728 3.23 -32.40 -0.87
C PHE A 728 4.59 -32.54 -1.54
#